data_676a0b7e8de20d7f7f67d764d29ae562
#
_entry.id   676a0b7e8de20d7f7f67d764d29ae562
#
_cell.length_a   1.000
_cell.length_b   1.000
_cell.length_c   1.000
_cell.angle_alpha   90.00
_cell.angle_beta   90.00
_cell.angle_gamma   90.00
#
_symmetry.space_group_name_H-M   'P 1'
#
loop_
_entity.id
_entity.type
_entity.pdbx_description
1 polymer ?
#
loop_
_entity_poly.entity_id
_entity_poly.type
_entity_poly.pdbx_seq_one_letter_code
_entity_poly.pdbx_strand_id
1 'polypeptide(L)'
;MIHRKYALPGRIAIMHSFKKILSVIVVLGVVLSLTPISISATTDSRTGSTSQNVSTVLDATLTQLAATVKEPVFGTTAGEWTVLSLARGGYYAKDDAYYTDYYDRIVDTVNTTAAKVNLNGALHKSKSTDNSRLIVALSAIGKDATSVGDWNLVEAYSANGFKWIKKQGINGTIWALIALDSNNYATTDATIRQQCVDSIVSLQHNDGGWSLMANKSYASDPDITGMALVALYPYRNQPEVAAACEKAFACLSALQHDNGTFASGGAECAESCSWVIVATTAWGIDPDTDSRFIKNGKSVVDGLLSHYVQEDAMFQHVVGGGSNAMATDQACYALVAYDRFINGKPALYDYSDVTFDTPESDEMIATLGLPEEINGGERFSGVISINKWDSDAGYKLIDFIVNVPEGVSVTNVTASNRLAGGEVVWNQEKGTGKLRVVYFDANNNSTLTVTGEEFPAELFTIGFKAENVSAGSKLDIAISGMSVKLTSDSEDEEAMVVVNTDNAKDTVNVVVGLSFSAKCLYTGDDVDLIPSTKKAVAIAVTGISSGSKLTYNDGTNTIEFKYNAEITAKTGVATYMALVDATIAMENFVNESNFAIPGGNATELAFGDTNGDGVINAQDALNVVDTWLRKGDEPTDDQILTMNVNGDSRINTFDALGIVEAFVNKTEYIVVTKAATITANQ
;
A
#
# COMPACT_ATOMS: atom_id res chain seq x y z
N MET A 1 8.71 68.76 -45.95
CA MET A 1 7.27 68.71 -45.79
C MET A 1 6.92 67.58 -44.84
N ILE A 2 6.24 67.91 -43.79
CA ILE A 2 6.06 67.25 -42.54
C ILE A 2 4.97 66.17 -42.66
N HIS A 3 5.29 64.93 -42.23
CA HIS A 3 4.23 63.96 -41.82
C HIS A 3 4.47 63.52 -40.39
N ARG A 4 3.62 64.02 -39.49
CA ARG A 4 3.49 63.57 -38.12
C ARG A 4 2.74 62.23 -38.09
N LYS A 5 3.34 61.20 -37.48
CA LYS A 5 2.67 59.95 -37.03
C LYS A 5 2.13 60.15 -35.63
N TYR A 6 0.82 60.08 -35.43
CA TYR A 6 0.20 59.89 -34.13
C TYR A 6 0.21 58.42 -33.76
N ALA A 7 0.92 58.08 -32.70
CA ALA A 7 0.83 56.75 -32.07
C ALA A 7 -0.16 56.80 -30.89
N LEU A 8 -1.16 55.97 -30.91
CA LEU A 8 -2.16 55.79 -29.82
C LEU A 8 -1.54 54.86 -28.76
N PRO A 9 -1.41 55.32 -27.50
CA PRO A 9 -0.97 54.49 -26.39
C PRO A 9 -2.20 53.86 -25.70
N GLY A 10 -2.67 52.73 -26.15
CA GLY A 10 -3.83 52.09 -25.53
C GLY A 10 -3.91 50.56 -25.71
N ARG A 11 -3.25 50.00 -26.73
CA ARG A 11 -3.40 48.57 -27.06
C ARG A 11 -2.45 47.64 -26.32
N ILE A 12 -1.33 48.14 -25.78
CA ILE A 12 -0.32 47.28 -25.11
C ILE A 12 -0.70 46.96 -23.66
N ALA A 13 -1.37 47.89 -22.97
CA ALA A 13 -1.81 47.66 -21.58
C ALA A 13 -2.96 46.65 -21.48
N ILE A 14 -3.87 46.60 -22.45
CA ILE A 14 -4.99 45.66 -22.49
C ILE A 14 -4.53 44.24 -22.79
N MET A 15 -3.52 44.03 -23.65
CA MET A 15 -2.97 42.71 -23.92
C MET A 15 -2.16 42.11 -22.75
N HIS A 16 -1.53 42.93 -21.91
CA HIS A 16 -0.83 42.46 -20.71
C HIS A 16 -1.81 42.07 -19.60
N SER A 17 -2.93 42.75 -19.46
CA SER A 17 -3.99 42.39 -18.51
C SER A 17 -4.71 41.09 -18.92
N PHE A 18 -4.97 40.92 -20.21
CA PHE A 18 -5.57 39.66 -20.72
C PHE A 18 -4.67 38.43 -20.55
N LYS A 19 -3.35 38.55 -20.75
CA LYS A 19 -2.41 37.46 -20.51
C LYS A 19 -2.29 37.11 -19.02
N LYS A 20 -2.40 38.06 -18.12
CA LYS A 20 -2.40 37.81 -16.68
C LYS A 20 -3.71 37.16 -16.20
N ILE A 21 -4.85 37.54 -16.75
CA ILE A 21 -6.14 36.93 -16.44
C ILE A 21 -6.22 35.50 -17.01
N LEU A 22 -5.72 35.28 -18.22
CA LEU A 22 -5.69 33.95 -18.82
C LEU A 22 -4.73 33.01 -18.05
N SER A 23 -3.59 33.50 -17.55
CA SER A 23 -2.67 32.73 -16.71
C SER A 23 -3.26 32.37 -15.34
N VAL A 24 -4.06 33.26 -14.76
CA VAL A 24 -4.75 32.98 -13.49
C VAL A 24 -5.89 31.97 -13.67
N ILE A 25 -6.61 32.02 -14.78
CA ILE A 25 -7.67 31.05 -15.09
C ILE A 25 -7.09 29.65 -15.39
N VAL A 26 -5.94 29.56 -16.08
CA VAL A 26 -5.27 28.27 -16.33
C VAL A 26 -4.66 27.71 -15.05
N VAL A 27 -4.11 28.54 -14.16
CA VAL A 27 -3.58 28.08 -12.86
C VAL A 27 -4.72 27.69 -11.90
N LEU A 28 -5.86 28.40 -11.89
CA LEU A 28 -7.02 27.97 -11.12
C LEU A 28 -7.66 26.69 -11.68
N GLY A 29 -7.66 26.50 -13.00
CA GLY A 29 -8.17 25.25 -13.62
C GLY A 29 -7.30 24.03 -13.30
N VAL A 30 -5.98 24.21 -13.19
CA VAL A 30 -5.05 23.11 -12.84
C VAL A 30 -5.03 22.84 -11.33
N VAL A 31 -5.27 23.84 -10.48
CA VAL A 31 -5.35 23.65 -9.02
C VAL A 31 -6.69 23.03 -8.60
N LEU A 32 -7.79 23.28 -9.35
CA LEU A 32 -9.08 22.63 -9.10
C LEU A 32 -9.13 21.16 -9.56
N SER A 33 -8.18 20.72 -10.41
CA SER A 33 -8.09 19.31 -10.83
C SER A 33 -7.21 18.44 -9.92
N LEU A 34 -6.58 19.03 -8.88
CA LEU A 34 -5.73 18.31 -7.91
C LEU A 34 -6.37 18.18 -6.51
N THR A 35 -7.61 18.60 -6.32
CA THR A 35 -8.33 18.24 -5.11
C THR A 35 -8.80 16.79 -5.24
N PRO A 36 -8.48 15.90 -4.27
CA PRO A 36 -9.14 14.61 -4.22
C PRO A 36 -10.64 14.90 -4.10
N ILE A 37 -11.41 14.42 -5.07
CA ILE A 37 -12.87 14.44 -4.98
C ILE A 37 -13.20 13.53 -3.80
N SER A 38 -13.41 14.09 -2.63
CA SER A 38 -14.10 13.42 -1.55
C SER A 38 -15.54 13.22 -2.04
N ILE A 39 -15.79 12.08 -2.66
CA ILE A 39 -17.14 11.62 -2.95
C ILE A 39 -17.76 11.33 -1.61
N SER A 40 -18.57 12.25 -1.11
CA SER A 40 -19.51 11.98 -0.03
C SER A 40 -20.38 10.83 -0.51
N ALA A 41 -20.12 9.63 -0.03
CA ALA A 41 -20.99 8.50 -0.24
C ALA A 41 -22.32 8.86 0.39
N THR A 42 -23.31 9.20 -0.45
CA THR A 42 -24.68 9.08 -0.04
C THR A 42 -24.88 7.59 0.20
N THR A 43 -24.91 7.19 1.46
CA THR A 43 -25.31 5.86 1.88
C THR A 43 -26.77 5.68 1.44
N ASP A 44 -26.94 5.19 0.21
CA ASP A 44 -28.18 4.56 -0.17
C ASP A 44 -28.21 3.23 0.61
N SER A 45 -29.24 3.07 1.43
CA SER A 45 -29.39 1.93 2.34
C SER A 45 -29.71 0.64 1.59
N ARG A 46 -28.76 0.13 0.80
CA ARG A 46 -28.73 -1.24 0.38
C ARG A 46 -28.09 -2.05 1.50
N THR A 47 -28.91 -2.43 2.45
CA THR A 47 -28.58 -3.33 3.55
C THR A 47 -28.09 -4.66 3.02
N GLY A 48 -26.82 -5.03 3.28
CA GLY A 48 -26.26 -6.37 3.59
C GLY A 48 -26.62 -7.61 2.76
N SER A 49 -27.62 -7.52 1.89
CA SER A 49 -28.18 -8.69 1.19
C SER A 49 -27.30 -9.15 0.01
N THR A 50 -26.61 -8.23 -0.68
CA THR A 50 -25.81 -8.59 -1.87
C THR A 50 -24.50 -9.23 -1.46
N SER A 51 -23.80 -8.70 -0.46
CA SER A 51 -22.52 -9.26 0.02
C SER A 51 -22.67 -10.66 0.63
N GLN A 52 -23.75 -10.92 1.38
CA GLN A 52 -24.07 -12.28 1.86
C GLN A 52 -24.38 -13.25 0.73
N ASN A 53 -25.06 -12.79 -0.33
CA ASN A 53 -25.34 -13.62 -1.50
C ASN A 53 -24.07 -13.92 -2.29
N VAL A 54 -23.16 -12.95 -2.42
CA VAL A 54 -21.86 -13.13 -3.11
C VAL A 54 -21.02 -14.18 -2.40
N SER A 55 -20.86 -14.13 -1.08
CA SER A 55 -20.11 -15.12 -0.32
C SER A 55 -20.66 -16.54 -0.52
N THR A 56 -21.99 -16.70 -0.43
CA THR A 56 -22.64 -18.01 -0.64
C THR A 56 -22.40 -18.56 -2.06
N VAL A 57 -22.53 -17.71 -3.08
CA VAL A 57 -22.30 -18.10 -4.49
C VAL A 57 -20.83 -18.41 -4.70
N LEU A 58 -19.92 -17.62 -4.14
CA LEU A 58 -18.48 -17.85 -4.25
C LEU A 58 -18.09 -19.19 -3.63
N ASP A 59 -18.52 -19.48 -2.40
CA ASP A 59 -18.21 -20.73 -1.69
C ASP A 59 -18.74 -21.95 -2.47
N ALA A 60 -19.96 -21.86 -3.00
CA ALA A 60 -20.54 -22.94 -3.82
C ALA A 60 -19.76 -23.12 -5.12
N THR A 61 -19.36 -22.04 -5.80
CA THR A 61 -18.61 -22.09 -7.06
C THR A 61 -17.18 -22.61 -6.86
N LEU A 62 -16.47 -22.18 -5.81
CA LEU A 62 -15.15 -22.71 -5.47
C LEU A 62 -15.24 -24.23 -5.19
N THR A 63 -16.23 -24.65 -4.42
CA THR A 63 -16.48 -26.08 -4.14
C THR A 63 -16.75 -26.86 -5.41
N GLN A 64 -17.54 -26.32 -6.33
CA GLN A 64 -17.84 -26.96 -7.61
C GLN A 64 -16.60 -27.04 -8.51
N LEU A 65 -15.79 -25.99 -8.59
CA LEU A 65 -14.53 -26.01 -9.33
C LEU A 65 -13.57 -27.06 -8.77
N ALA A 66 -13.38 -27.11 -7.46
CA ALA A 66 -12.54 -28.11 -6.80
C ALA A 66 -13.05 -29.55 -7.01
N ALA A 67 -14.37 -29.74 -7.05
CA ALA A 67 -14.96 -31.06 -7.28
C ALA A 67 -14.83 -31.56 -8.74
N THR A 68 -14.87 -30.61 -9.69
CA THR A 68 -14.87 -30.91 -11.13
C THR A 68 -13.49 -30.90 -11.76
N VAL A 69 -12.59 -30.02 -11.31
CA VAL A 69 -11.22 -29.88 -11.81
C VAL A 69 -10.25 -30.42 -10.77
N LYS A 70 -10.17 -31.75 -10.69
CA LYS A 70 -9.29 -32.42 -9.71
C LYS A 70 -7.81 -32.43 -10.11
N GLU A 71 -7.55 -32.40 -11.40
CA GLU A 71 -6.19 -32.41 -11.96
C GLU A 71 -6.06 -31.28 -12.97
N PRO A 72 -5.82 -30.02 -12.49
CA PRO A 72 -5.65 -28.91 -13.41
C PRO A 72 -4.44 -29.10 -14.32
N VAL A 73 -4.56 -28.58 -15.55
CA VAL A 73 -3.57 -28.74 -16.61
C VAL A 73 -3.13 -27.36 -17.15
N PHE A 74 -2.08 -27.36 -17.97
CA PHE A 74 -1.73 -26.17 -18.75
C PHE A 74 -2.83 -25.82 -19.74
N GLY A 75 -3.47 -24.67 -19.59
CA GLY A 75 -4.56 -24.18 -20.44
C GLY A 75 -5.57 -23.32 -19.69
N THR A 76 -6.44 -22.62 -20.41
CA THR A 76 -7.42 -21.69 -19.83
C THR A 76 -8.55 -22.41 -19.09
N THR A 77 -9.09 -23.46 -19.68
CA THR A 77 -10.21 -24.22 -19.10
C THR A 77 -9.64 -25.40 -18.32
N ALA A 78 -10.11 -25.62 -17.10
CA ALA A 78 -9.59 -26.61 -16.17
C ALA A 78 -8.07 -26.50 -15.95
N GLY A 79 -7.56 -25.27 -15.91
CA GLY A 79 -6.13 -24.96 -15.78
C GLY A 79 -5.90 -23.69 -14.97
N GLU A 80 -5.13 -22.74 -15.54
CA GLU A 80 -4.61 -21.57 -14.81
C GLU A 80 -5.72 -20.75 -14.12
N TRP A 81 -6.91 -20.57 -14.73
CA TRP A 81 -8.00 -19.80 -14.14
C TRP A 81 -8.63 -20.48 -12.93
N THR A 82 -8.80 -21.81 -12.99
CA THR A 82 -9.28 -22.58 -11.84
C THR A 82 -8.29 -22.51 -10.68
N VAL A 83 -6.99 -22.72 -10.97
CA VAL A 83 -5.91 -22.63 -9.96
C VAL A 83 -5.86 -21.24 -9.33
N LEU A 84 -5.92 -20.17 -10.13
CA LEU A 84 -6.00 -18.79 -9.66
C LEU A 84 -7.18 -18.57 -8.71
N SER A 85 -8.38 -19.01 -9.12
CA SER A 85 -9.60 -18.85 -8.33
C SER A 85 -9.51 -19.54 -6.98
N LEU A 86 -9.08 -20.80 -6.97
CA LEU A 86 -8.95 -21.60 -5.73
C LEU A 86 -7.87 -21.04 -4.80
N ALA A 87 -6.72 -20.61 -5.36
CA ALA A 87 -5.62 -20.08 -4.56
C ALA A 87 -5.95 -18.72 -3.96
N ARG A 88 -6.40 -17.76 -4.79
CA ARG A 88 -6.74 -16.42 -4.31
C ARG A 88 -8.02 -16.37 -3.47
N GLY A 89 -8.92 -17.33 -3.68
CA GLY A 89 -10.09 -17.56 -2.84
C GLY A 89 -9.78 -18.24 -1.51
N GLY A 90 -8.56 -18.79 -1.34
CA GLY A 90 -8.14 -19.48 -0.10
C GLY A 90 -8.87 -20.81 0.12
N TYR A 91 -9.25 -21.51 -0.95
CA TYR A 91 -10.00 -22.76 -0.84
C TYR A 91 -9.14 -23.93 -0.33
N TYR A 92 -7.92 -24.05 -0.82
CA TYR A 92 -6.91 -24.98 -0.31
C TYR A 92 -5.78 -24.23 0.39
N ALA A 93 -5.12 -24.89 1.35
CA ALA A 93 -3.87 -24.38 1.92
C ALA A 93 -2.77 -24.34 0.84
N LYS A 94 -1.76 -23.46 1.03
CA LYS A 94 -0.68 -23.27 0.05
C LYS A 94 0.09 -24.56 -0.29
N ASP A 95 0.30 -25.39 0.69
CA ASP A 95 1.04 -26.66 0.63
C ASP A 95 0.14 -27.87 0.35
N ASP A 96 -1.13 -27.67 -0.03
CA ASP A 96 -2.05 -28.75 -0.38
C ASP A 96 -1.56 -29.51 -1.62
N ALA A 97 -1.77 -30.82 -1.60
CA ALA A 97 -1.41 -31.70 -2.70
C ALA A 97 -2.00 -31.29 -4.06
N TYR A 98 -3.14 -30.62 -4.05
CA TYR A 98 -3.73 -30.06 -5.28
C TYR A 98 -2.77 -29.13 -6.03
N TYR A 99 -2.07 -28.25 -5.30
CA TYR A 99 -1.14 -27.27 -5.90
C TYR A 99 0.23 -27.88 -6.18
N THR A 100 0.73 -28.77 -5.32
CA THR A 100 2.03 -29.42 -5.52
C THR A 100 1.95 -30.37 -6.73
N ASP A 101 0.91 -31.19 -6.85
CA ASP A 101 0.69 -32.07 -7.98
C ASP A 101 0.44 -31.29 -9.30
N TYR A 102 -0.23 -30.12 -9.22
CA TYR A 102 -0.36 -29.22 -10.37
C TYR A 102 1.02 -28.71 -10.80
N TYR A 103 1.83 -28.22 -9.86
CA TYR A 103 3.15 -27.66 -10.16
C TYR A 103 4.04 -28.71 -10.83
N ASP A 104 4.08 -29.94 -10.33
CA ASP A 104 4.88 -31.02 -10.90
C ASP A 104 4.47 -31.32 -12.37
N ARG A 105 3.19 -31.42 -12.63
CA ARG A 105 2.66 -31.58 -14.02
C ARG A 105 3.02 -30.41 -14.93
N ILE A 106 3.04 -29.18 -14.36
CA ILE A 106 3.44 -27.98 -15.09
C ILE A 106 4.94 -27.98 -15.40
N VAL A 107 5.80 -28.38 -14.48
CA VAL A 107 7.26 -28.51 -14.71
C VAL A 107 7.53 -29.42 -15.91
N ASP A 108 6.93 -30.61 -15.97
CA ASP A 108 7.06 -31.53 -17.11
C ASP A 108 6.58 -30.92 -18.43
N THR A 109 5.44 -30.20 -18.36
CA THR A 109 4.85 -29.55 -19.53
C THR A 109 5.72 -28.40 -20.02
N VAL A 110 6.26 -27.58 -19.11
CA VAL A 110 7.14 -26.45 -19.43
C VAL A 110 8.44 -26.96 -20.03
N ASN A 111 9.11 -27.94 -19.42
CA ASN A 111 10.36 -28.50 -19.90
C ASN A 111 10.19 -29.04 -21.35
N THR A 112 9.11 -29.80 -21.61
CA THR A 112 8.84 -30.33 -22.95
C THR A 112 8.49 -29.21 -23.95
N THR A 113 7.64 -28.25 -23.55
CA THR A 113 7.13 -27.23 -24.44
C THR A 113 8.17 -26.17 -24.77
N ALA A 114 8.87 -25.64 -23.77
CA ALA A 114 9.88 -24.60 -23.94
C ALA A 114 11.08 -25.12 -24.78
N ALA A 115 11.53 -26.34 -24.53
CA ALA A 115 12.55 -26.99 -25.34
C ALA A 115 12.14 -27.13 -26.82
N LYS A 116 10.88 -27.52 -27.07
CA LYS A 116 10.34 -27.63 -28.42
C LYS A 116 10.19 -26.28 -29.13
N VAL A 117 9.74 -25.27 -28.39
CA VAL A 117 9.59 -23.89 -28.90
C VAL A 117 10.95 -23.26 -29.20
N ASN A 118 11.93 -23.51 -28.32
CA ASN A 118 13.32 -23.05 -28.42
C ASN A 118 13.43 -21.51 -28.57
N LEU A 119 12.78 -20.77 -27.66
CA LEU A 119 12.78 -19.30 -27.59
C LEU A 119 12.90 -18.85 -26.12
N ASN A 120 13.99 -19.24 -25.44
CA ASN A 120 14.37 -18.75 -24.11
C ASN A 120 13.19 -18.74 -23.10
N GLY A 121 12.58 -19.89 -22.81
CA GLY A 121 11.48 -20.03 -21.89
C GLY A 121 10.08 -19.65 -22.43
N ALA A 122 9.97 -19.26 -23.70
CA ALA A 122 8.65 -19.04 -24.32
C ALA A 122 7.92 -20.35 -24.57
N LEU A 123 6.66 -20.42 -24.18
CA LEU A 123 5.80 -21.60 -24.32
C LEU A 123 5.11 -21.64 -25.70
N HIS A 124 5.15 -20.53 -26.44
CA HIS A 124 4.63 -20.45 -27.80
C HIS A 124 5.38 -19.43 -28.66
N LYS A 125 5.55 -19.73 -29.95
CA LYS A 125 6.30 -18.85 -30.90
C LYS A 125 5.66 -17.46 -31.11
N SER A 126 4.39 -17.27 -30.82
CA SER A 126 3.65 -16.04 -31.08
C SER A 126 2.58 -15.71 -30.03
N LYS A 127 2.40 -16.52 -28.99
CA LYS A 127 1.40 -16.29 -27.94
C LYS A 127 2.13 -16.08 -26.60
N SER A 128 2.49 -14.84 -26.31
CA SER A 128 3.09 -14.46 -25.04
C SER A 128 2.14 -14.64 -23.85
N THR A 129 0.82 -14.62 -24.12
CA THR A 129 -0.20 -14.85 -23.09
C THR A 129 -0.18 -16.27 -22.50
N ASP A 130 0.43 -17.26 -23.17
CA ASP A 130 0.59 -18.58 -22.60
C ASP A 130 1.58 -18.56 -21.43
N ASN A 131 2.70 -17.80 -21.57
CA ASN A 131 3.58 -17.51 -20.44
C ASN A 131 2.88 -16.69 -19.37
N SER A 132 2.16 -15.62 -19.76
CA SER A 132 1.52 -14.70 -18.80
C SER A 132 0.54 -15.41 -17.88
N ARG A 133 -0.38 -16.21 -18.43
CA ARG A 133 -1.36 -16.95 -17.63
C ARG A 133 -0.71 -17.91 -16.66
N LEU A 134 0.30 -18.64 -17.15
CA LEU A 134 1.02 -19.59 -16.30
C LEU A 134 1.79 -18.89 -15.17
N ILE A 135 2.49 -17.77 -15.46
CA ILE A 135 3.17 -16.97 -14.44
C ILE A 135 2.18 -16.54 -13.36
N VAL A 136 1.00 -16.02 -13.76
CA VAL A 136 -0.04 -15.57 -12.82
C VAL A 136 -0.54 -16.73 -11.94
N ALA A 137 -0.81 -17.91 -12.52
CA ALA A 137 -1.28 -19.05 -11.75
C ALA A 137 -0.23 -19.62 -10.82
N LEU A 138 1.03 -19.73 -11.26
CA LEU A 138 2.14 -20.18 -10.43
C LEU A 138 2.42 -19.23 -9.28
N SER A 139 2.44 -17.92 -9.56
CA SER A 139 2.61 -16.90 -8.54
C SER A 139 1.48 -16.93 -7.51
N ALA A 140 0.24 -17.21 -7.92
CA ALA A 140 -0.91 -17.31 -7.00
C ALA A 140 -0.77 -18.45 -5.98
N ILE A 141 -0.05 -19.53 -6.32
CA ILE A 141 0.26 -20.65 -5.43
C ILE A 141 1.65 -20.56 -4.78
N GLY A 142 2.32 -19.40 -4.90
CA GLY A 142 3.62 -19.13 -4.28
C GLY A 142 4.81 -19.78 -4.98
N LYS A 143 4.68 -20.22 -6.23
CA LYS A 143 5.79 -20.78 -7.03
C LYS A 143 6.47 -19.68 -7.85
N ASP A 144 7.80 -19.66 -7.83
CA ASP A 144 8.59 -18.68 -8.56
C ASP A 144 8.61 -18.98 -10.06
N ALA A 145 8.04 -18.08 -10.86
CA ALA A 145 8.00 -18.23 -12.31
C ALA A 145 9.37 -18.00 -13.02
N THR A 146 10.38 -17.54 -12.28
CA THR A 146 11.76 -17.47 -12.79
C THR A 146 12.50 -18.80 -12.74
N SER A 147 11.94 -19.80 -12.05
CA SER A 147 12.52 -21.13 -11.88
C SER A 147 11.43 -22.21 -11.97
N VAL A 148 11.01 -22.55 -13.18
CA VAL A 148 10.01 -23.62 -13.44
C VAL A 148 10.69 -24.75 -14.20
N GLY A 149 11.12 -25.78 -13.48
CA GLY A 149 12.04 -26.77 -14.02
C GLY A 149 13.33 -26.09 -14.51
N ASP A 150 13.73 -26.38 -15.75
CA ASP A 150 14.94 -25.83 -16.35
C ASP A 150 14.75 -24.40 -16.94
N TRP A 151 13.58 -23.77 -16.76
CA TRP A 151 13.21 -22.57 -17.52
C TRP A 151 12.81 -21.39 -16.66
N ASN A 152 13.29 -20.19 -17.06
CA ASN A 152 12.81 -18.90 -16.59
C ASN A 152 11.72 -18.40 -17.54
N LEU A 153 10.45 -18.44 -17.11
CA LEU A 153 9.32 -18.02 -17.93
C LEU A 153 9.24 -16.49 -18.06
N VAL A 154 9.81 -15.77 -17.11
CA VAL A 154 9.85 -14.29 -17.07
C VAL A 154 10.89 -13.77 -18.04
N GLU A 155 12.07 -14.40 -18.14
CA GLU A 155 13.12 -13.98 -19.06
C GLU A 155 12.67 -14.08 -20.54
N ALA A 156 11.69 -14.91 -20.85
CA ALA A 156 11.13 -15.01 -22.18
C ALA A 156 10.68 -13.64 -22.77
N TYR A 157 10.25 -12.69 -21.92
CA TYR A 157 9.84 -11.34 -22.36
C TYR A 157 11.02 -10.51 -22.80
N SER A 158 12.11 -10.47 -22.03
CA SER A 158 13.34 -9.73 -22.38
C SER A 158 14.04 -10.39 -23.57
N ALA A 159 14.25 -11.70 -23.51
CA ALA A 159 15.01 -12.43 -24.52
C ALA A 159 14.36 -12.43 -25.91
N ASN A 160 13.03 -12.43 -25.99
CA ASN A 160 12.29 -12.36 -27.25
C ASN A 160 11.81 -10.95 -27.59
N GLY A 161 11.90 -10.01 -26.64
CA GLY A 161 11.62 -8.59 -26.77
C GLY A 161 10.18 -8.23 -27.05
N PHE A 162 9.91 -6.94 -27.03
CA PHE A 162 8.56 -6.37 -27.22
C PHE A 162 7.87 -6.84 -28.52
N LYS A 163 8.62 -7.14 -29.58
CA LYS A 163 8.07 -7.65 -30.84
C LYS A 163 7.34 -8.99 -30.66
N TRP A 164 7.84 -9.87 -29.79
CA TRP A 164 7.18 -11.14 -29.50
C TRP A 164 5.88 -10.93 -28.72
N ILE A 165 5.91 -10.06 -27.71
CA ILE A 165 4.74 -9.67 -26.90
C ILE A 165 3.64 -9.13 -27.81
N LYS A 166 3.98 -8.19 -28.70
CA LYS A 166 3.05 -7.48 -29.58
C LYS A 166 2.44 -8.35 -30.69
N LYS A 167 2.90 -9.59 -30.89
CA LYS A 167 2.29 -10.50 -31.88
C LYS A 167 0.80 -10.79 -31.62
N GLN A 168 0.34 -10.66 -30.36
CA GLN A 168 -1.06 -10.79 -29.97
C GLN A 168 -1.77 -9.42 -29.81
N GLY A 169 -1.26 -8.36 -30.43
CA GLY A 169 -1.82 -7.02 -30.31
C GLY A 169 -1.86 -6.54 -28.87
N ILE A 170 -2.94 -5.83 -28.51
CA ILE A 170 -3.13 -5.27 -27.17
C ILE A 170 -3.19 -6.36 -26.10
N ASN A 171 -3.76 -7.53 -26.40
CA ASN A 171 -3.88 -8.62 -25.43
C ASN A 171 -2.52 -9.12 -24.94
N GLY A 172 -1.51 -9.17 -25.82
CA GLY A 172 -0.14 -9.53 -25.43
C GLY A 172 0.47 -8.52 -24.47
N THR A 173 0.30 -7.22 -24.71
CA THR A 173 0.86 -6.17 -23.87
C THR A 173 0.17 -6.07 -22.51
N ILE A 174 -1.15 -6.22 -22.45
CA ILE A 174 -1.94 -6.26 -21.21
C ILE A 174 -1.46 -7.41 -20.32
N TRP A 175 -1.47 -8.62 -20.85
CA TRP A 175 -1.13 -9.80 -20.07
C TRP A 175 0.35 -9.87 -19.67
N ALA A 176 1.24 -9.26 -20.46
CA ALA A 176 2.65 -9.13 -20.08
C ALA A 176 2.80 -8.26 -18.81
N LEU A 177 2.09 -7.13 -18.73
CA LEU A 177 2.12 -6.29 -17.52
C LEU A 177 1.52 -7.02 -16.32
N ILE A 178 0.31 -7.61 -16.44
CA ILE A 178 -0.33 -8.35 -15.35
C ILE A 178 0.62 -9.43 -14.79
N ALA A 179 1.27 -10.19 -15.66
CA ALA A 179 2.17 -11.26 -15.24
C ALA A 179 3.45 -10.72 -14.58
N LEU A 180 4.09 -9.71 -15.18
CA LEU A 180 5.34 -9.16 -14.66
C LEU A 180 5.14 -8.40 -13.34
N ASP A 181 4.01 -7.71 -13.17
CA ASP A 181 3.74 -6.87 -12.01
C ASP A 181 3.10 -7.63 -10.85
N SER A 182 2.55 -8.84 -11.08
CA SER A 182 1.90 -9.64 -10.05
C SER A 182 2.82 -9.95 -8.85
N ASN A 183 4.11 -10.18 -9.11
CA ASN A 183 5.16 -10.38 -8.11
C ASN A 183 6.37 -9.46 -8.37
N ASN A 184 6.16 -8.32 -9.00
CA ASN A 184 7.22 -7.38 -9.36
C ASN A 184 8.47 -8.05 -9.97
N TYR A 185 8.26 -9.02 -10.88
CA TYR A 185 9.34 -9.79 -11.48
C TYR A 185 10.36 -8.91 -12.21
N ALA A 186 11.64 -9.07 -11.90
CA ALA A 186 12.71 -8.39 -12.60
C ALA A 186 12.83 -8.88 -14.05
N THR A 187 13.11 -7.98 -14.99
CA THR A 187 13.37 -8.28 -16.39
C THR A 187 14.75 -7.73 -16.77
N THR A 188 15.53 -8.47 -17.57
CA THR A 188 16.85 -8.01 -18.04
C THR A 188 16.73 -6.83 -19.00
N ASP A 189 15.64 -6.73 -19.77
CA ASP A 189 15.27 -5.53 -20.51
C ASP A 189 14.30 -4.66 -19.68
N ALA A 190 14.85 -3.67 -18.98
CA ALA A 190 14.08 -2.75 -18.14
C ALA A 190 13.04 -1.91 -18.92
N THR A 191 13.10 -1.87 -20.25
CA THR A 191 12.18 -1.07 -21.07
C THR A 191 10.87 -1.78 -21.41
N ILE A 192 10.77 -3.09 -21.21
CA ILE A 192 9.62 -3.91 -21.60
C ILE A 192 8.31 -3.39 -21.00
N ARG A 193 8.30 -3.08 -19.71
CA ARG A 193 7.09 -2.57 -19.05
C ARG A 193 6.61 -1.27 -19.67
N GLN A 194 7.50 -0.28 -19.82
CA GLN A 194 7.10 1.01 -20.39
C GLN A 194 6.65 0.87 -21.85
N GLN A 195 7.28 0.02 -22.67
CA GLN A 195 6.82 -0.26 -24.02
C GLN A 195 5.41 -0.87 -24.05
N CYS A 196 5.07 -1.72 -23.10
CA CYS A 196 3.71 -2.26 -22.95
C CYS A 196 2.71 -1.16 -22.54
N VAL A 197 3.03 -0.33 -21.55
CA VAL A 197 2.22 0.81 -21.12
C VAL A 197 1.93 1.74 -22.29
N ASP A 198 2.98 2.20 -23.00
CA ASP A 198 2.85 3.11 -24.13
C ASP A 198 1.99 2.50 -25.24
N SER A 199 2.15 1.20 -25.49
CA SER A 199 1.35 0.48 -26.48
C SER A 199 -0.13 0.46 -26.10
N ILE A 200 -0.48 0.15 -24.84
CA ILE A 200 -1.87 0.12 -24.38
C ILE A 200 -2.48 1.52 -24.48
N VAL A 201 -1.82 2.55 -23.91
CA VAL A 201 -2.31 3.93 -23.96
C VAL A 201 -2.49 4.40 -25.41
N SER A 202 -1.53 4.10 -26.30
CA SER A 202 -1.60 4.49 -27.72
C SER A 202 -2.75 3.85 -28.48
N LEU A 203 -3.27 2.71 -28.03
CA LEU A 203 -4.36 1.97 -28.69
C LEU A 203 -5.75 2.32 -28.14
N GLN A 204 -5.86 3.28 -27.20
CA GLN A 204 -7.16 3.71 -26.66
C GLN A 204 -8.09 4.22 -27.78
N HIS A 205 -9.32 3.76 -27.76
CA HIS A 205 -10.36 4.12 -28.72
C HIS A 205 -10.95 5.52 -28.46
N ASN A 206 -11.69 6.03 -29.42
CA ASN A 206 -12.25 7.37 -29.37
C ASN A 206 -13.33 7.53 -28.27
N ASP A 207 -13.98 6.44 -27.89
CA ASP A 207 -14.99 6.36 -26.82
C ASP A 207 -14.35 6.18 -25.42
N GLY A 208 -13.03 6.07 -25.35
CA GLY A 208 -12.27 6.04 -24.10
C GLY A 208 -11.86 4.65 -23.59
N GLY A 209 -12.36 3.57 -24.18
CA GLY A 209 -11.98 2.21 -23.80
C GLY A 209 -11.01 1.56 -24.79
N TRP A 210 -10.96 0.23 -24.80
CA TRP A 210 -10.13 -0.59 -25.69
C TRP A 210 -10.90 -1.78 -26.25
N SER A 211 -10.42 -2.33 -27.35
CA SER A 211 -10.85 -3.62 -27.88
C SER A 211 -9.70 -4.34 -28.58
N LEU A 212 -9.90 -5.57 -29.03
CA LEU A 212 -8.90 -6.29 -29.83
C LEU A 212 -8.67 -5.65 -31.21
N MET A 213 -9.55 -4.75 -31.63
CA MET A 213 -9.47 -4.08 -32.93
C MET A 213 -8.55 -2.86 -32.82
N ALA A 214 -7.56 -2.74 -33.70
CA ALA A 214 -6.63 -1.63 -33.71
C ALA A 214 -7.24 -0.30 -34.21
N ASN A 215 -8.41 -0.35 -34.87
CA ASN A 215 -9.08 0.85 -35.37
C ASN A 215 -9.88 1.52 -34.25
N LYS A 216 -9.42 2.67 -33.82
CA LYS A 216 -9.95 3.46 -32.69
C LYS A 216 -11.39 3.97 -32.89
N SER A 217 -11.95 3.86 -34.08
CA SER A 217 -13.33 4.25 -34.38
C SER A 217 -14.35 3.14 -34.09
N TYR A 218 -13.90 1.93 -33.81
CA TYR A 218 -14.79 0.86 -33.35
C TYR A 218 -15.18 1.10 -31.88
N ALA A 219 -16.33 0.57 -31.48
CA ALA A 219 -16.73 0.56 -30.07
C ALA A 219 -15.74 -0.23 -29.23
N SER A 220 -15.51 0.24 -28.02
CA SER A 220 -14.71 -0.47 -27.04
C SER A 220 -15.43 -1.73 -26.55
N ASP A 221 -14.63 -2.67 -26.12
CA ASP A 221 -15.07 -3.94 -25.55
C ASP A 221 -14.85 -3.90 -24.01
N PRO A 222 -15.84 -4.25 -23.19
CA PRO A 222 -15.72 -4.18 -21.74
C PRO A 222 -14.67 -5.13 -21.18
N ASP A 223 -14.46 -6.31 -21.78
CA ASP A 223 -13.45 -7.28 -21.34
C ASP A 223 -12.04 -6.69 -21.50
N ILE A 224 -11.73 -6.22 -22.71
CA ILE A 224 -10.41 -5.65 -23.02
C ILE A 224 -10.18 -4.34 -22.27
N THR A 225 -11.23 -3.54 -22.09
CA THR A 225 -11.16 -2.30 -21.31
C THR A 225 -10.88 -2.60 -19.83
N GLY A 226 -11.56 -3.59 -19.25
CA GLY A 226 -11.32 -4.07 -17.88
C GLY A 226 -9.90 -4.61 -17.71
N MET A 227 -9.46 -5.50 -18.62
CA MET A 227 -8.09 -6.04 -18.61
C MET A 227 -7.03 -4.93 -18.71
N ALA A 228 -7.22 -3.93 -19.57
CA ALA A 228 -6.30 -2.80 -19.72
C ALA A 228 -6.22 -1.96 -18.45
N LEU A 229 -7.34 -1.70 -17.78
CA LEU A 229 -7.39 -0.99 -16.49
C LEU A 229 -6.61 -1.73 -15.40
N VAL A 230 -6.74 -3.06 -15.31
CA VAL A 230 -5.96 -3.89 -14.38
C VAL A 230 -4.47 -3.76 -14.66
N ALA A 231 -4.05 -3.91 -15.92
CA ALA A 231 -2.65 -3.85 -16.33
C ALA A 231 -2.02 -2.46 -16.09
N LEU A 232 -2.82 -1.39 -16.20
CA LEU A 232 -2.35 0.00 -16.05
C LEU A 232 -2.36 0.49 -14.59
N TYR A 233 -2.98 -0.22 -13.66
CA TYR A 233 -3.08 0.22 -12.26
C TYR A 233 -1.73 0.54 -11.61
N PRO A 234 -0.66 -0.26 -11.75
CA PRO A 234 0.66 0.06 -11.18
C PRO A 234 1.24 1.39 -11.72
N TYR A 235 0.82 1.80 -12.92
CA TYR A 235 1.33 2.98 -13.64
C TYR A 235 0.43 4.22 -13.53
N ARG A 236 -0.59 4.18 -12.66
CA ARG A 236 -1.63 5.23 -12.49
C ARG A 236 -1.11 6.62 -12.12
N ASN A 237 0.13 6.72 -11.65
CA ASN A 237 0.78 7.99 -11.34
C ASN A 237 1.41 8.67 -12.58
N GLN A 238 1.46 8.01 -13.74
CA GLN A 238 1.86 8.63 -15.01
C GLN A 238 0.65 9.42 -15.55
N PRO A 239 0.80 10.73 -15.88
CA PRO A 239 -0.33 11.59 -16.26
C PRO A 239 -1.14 11.07 -17.46
N GLU A 240 -0.47 10.51 -18.47
CA GLU A 240 -1.10 9.93 -19.66
C GLU A 240 -1.90 8.66 -19.33
N VAL A 241 -1.40 7.84 -18.41
CA VAL A 241 -2.10 6.63 -17.91
C VAL A 241 -3.33 7.04 -17.10
N ALA A 242 -3.18 7.98 -16.17
CA ALA A 242 -4.28 8.49 -15.36
C ALA A 242 -5.41 9.02 -16.25
N ALA A 243 -5.10 9.87 -17.24
CA ALA A 243 -6.07 10.42 -18.18
C ALA A 243 -6.73 9.36 -19.06
N ALA A 244 -5.99 8.31 -19.46
CA ALA A 244 -6.54 7.20 -20.24
C ALA A 244 -7.51 6.36 -19.38
N CYS A 245 -7.13 6.04 -18.15
CA CYS A 245 -7.95 5.24 -17.24
C CYS A 245 -9.24 5.97 -16.82
N GLU A 246 -9.20 7.29 -16.59
CA GLU A 246 -10.40 8.09 -16.32
C GLU A 246 -11.43 7.96 -17.45
N LYS A 247 -10.99 8.09 -18.72
CA LYS A 247 -11.85 7.90 -19.89
C LYS A 247 -12.39 6.48 -19.98
N ALA A 248 -11.57 5.49 -19.62
CA ALA A 248 -11.96 4.09 -19.67
C ALA A 248 -13.06 3.75 -18.66
N PHE A 249 -12.99 4.28 -17.44
CA PHE A 249 -14.08 4.13 -16.47
C PHE A 249 -15.37 4.83 -16.93
N ALA A 250 -15.26 6.00 -17.54
CA ALA A 250 -16.43 6.66 -18.15
C ALA A 250 -17.02 5.83 -19.29
N CYS A 251 -16.18 5.23 -20.14
CA CYS A 251 -16.59 4.32 -21.20
C CYS A 251 -17.31 3.09 -20.64
N LEU A 252 -16.72 2.38 -19.64
CA LEU A 252 -17.37 1.24 -18.99
C LEU A 252 -18.72 1.62 -18.39
N SER A 253 -18.79 2.77 -17.68
CA SER A 253 -20.08 3.25 -17.15
C SER A 253 -21.14 3.46 -18.24
N ALA A 254 -20.73 3.91 -19.43
CA ALA A 254 -21.65 4.12 -20.56
C ALA A 254 -22.05 2.81 -21.27
N LEU A 255 -21.19 1.77 -21.20
CA LEU A 255 -21.46 0.46 -21.81
C LEU A 255 -22.35 -0.44 -20.93
N GLN A 256 -22.54 -0.10 -19.66
CA GLN A 256 -23.35 -0.90 -18.75
C GLN A 256 -24.84 -0.81 -19.11
N HIS A 257 -25.50 -1.96 -19.19
CA HIS A 257 -26.92 -2.08 -19.46
C HIS A 257 -27.78 -1.83 -18.21
N ASP A 258 -29.07 -1.53 -18.40
CA ASP A 258 -30.02 -1.23 -17.32
C ASP A 258 -30.21 -2.39 -16.30
N ASN A 259 -29.92 -3.62 -16.70
CA ASN A 259 -29.93 -4.79 -15.83
C ASN A 259 -28.62 -5.05 -15.10
N GLY A 260 -27.64 -4.15 -15.20
CA GLY A 260 -26.32 -4.25 -14.57
C GLY A 260 -25.27 -5.01 -15.38
N THR A 261 -25.67 -5.67 -16.49
CA THR A 261 -24.78 -6.50 -17.32
C THR A 261 -23.92 -5.67 -18.29
N PHE A 262 -22.98 -6.37 -18.92
CA PHE A 262 -22.16 -5.87 -20.03
C PHE A 262 -22.21 -6.85 -21.20
N ALA A 263 -21.98 -6.35 -22.42
CA ALA A 263 -21.97 -7.16 -23.62
C ALA A 263 -20.64 -7.10 -24.36
N SER A 264 -20.14 -8.26 -24.78
CA SER A 264 -19.05 -8.40 -25.74
C SER A 264 -19.51 -9.15 -26.96
N GLY A 265 -19.08 -8.73 -28.15
CA GLY A 265 -19.52 -9.35 -29.41
C GLY A 265 -21.04 -9.29 -29.68
N GLY A 266 -21.78 -8.44 -28.98
CA GLY A 266 -23.22 -8.26 -29.08
C GLY A 266 -24.06 -9.17 -28.18
N ALA A 267 -23.43 -9.94 -27.30
CA ALA A 267 -24.11 -10.78 -26.31
C ALA A 267 -23.78 -10.29 -24.89
N GLU A 268 -24.80 -10.15 -24.03
CA GLU A 268 -24.59 -9.94 -22.59
C GLU A 268 -24.01 -11.22 -22.00
N CYS A 269 -22.82 -11.13 -21.38
CA CYS A 269 -22.11 -12.30 -20.91
C CYS A 269 -21.46 -12.11 -19.55
N ALA A 270 -21.30 -13.22 -18.84
CA ALA A 270 -20.70 -13.25 -17.50
C ALA A 270 -19.27 -12.73 -17.51
N GLU A 271 -18.48 -13.04 -18.53
CA GLU A 271 -17.08 -12.68 -18.67
C GLU A 271 -16.89 -11.15 -18.70
N SER A 272 -17.77 -10.43 -19.40
CA SER A 272 -17.73 -8.97 -19.46
C SER A 272 -18.01 -8.33 -18.10
N CYS A 273 -19.01 -8.83 -17.37
CA CYS A 273 -19.26 -8.41 -15.98
C CYS A 273 -18.04 -8.71 -15.09
N SER A 274 -17.43 -9.90 -15.27
CA SER A 274 -16.28 -10.35 -14.49
C SER A 274 -15.08 -9.39 -14.62
N TRP A 275 -14.72 -9.02 -15.85
CA TRP A 275 -13.58 -8.11 -16.05
C TRP A 275 -13.83 -6.70 -15.54
N VAL A 276 -15.07 -6.21 -15.57
CA VAL A 276 -15.41 -4.91 -14.96
C VAL A 276 -15.30 -4.99 -13.44
N ILE A 277 -15.71 -6.08 -12.80
CA ILE A 277 -15.55 -6.29 -11.36
C ILE A 277 -14.07 -6.34 -10.98
N VAL A 278 -13.25 -7.12 -11.69
CA VAL A 278 -11.81 -7.22 -11.44
C VAL A 278 -11.13 -5.86 -11.61
N ALA A 279 -11.50 -5.08 -12.63
CA ALA A 279 -10.93 -3.77 -12.87
C ALA A 279 -11.32 -2.76 -11.77
N THR A 280 -12.59 -2.68 -11.41
CA THR A 280 -13.08 -1.74 -10.40
C THR A 280 -12.47 -2.02 -9.03
N THR A 281 -12.44 -3.28 -8.59
CA THR A 281 -11.85 -3.69 -7.32
C THR A 281 -10.35 -3.42 -7.25
N ALA A 282 -9.61 -3.65 -8.34
CA ALA A 282 -8.18 -3.33 -8.41
C ALA A 282 -7.90 -1.83 -8.26
N TRP A 283 -8.84 -0.97 -8.65
CA TRP A 283 -8.75 0.49 -8.53
C TRP A 283 -9.38 1.04 -7.24
N GLY A 284 -9.78 0.19 -6.32
CA GLY A 284 -10.41 0.61 -5.06
C GLY A 284 -11.84 1.15 -5.23
N ILE A 285 -12.51 0.79 -6.33
CA ILE A 285 -13.89 1.18 -6.65
C ILE A 285 -14.80 0.01 -6.31
N ASP A 286 -15.82 0.24 -5.49
CA ASP A 286 -16.80 -0.79 -5.16
C ASP A 286 -17.77 -1.00 -6.33
N PRO A 287 -17.75 -2.16 -7.01
CA PRO A 287 -18.60 -2.45 -8.16
C PRO A 287 -20.09 -2.58 -7.81
N ASP A 288 -20.43 -2.74 -6.53
CA ASP A 288 -21.83 -2.92 -6.07
C ASP A 288 -22.46 -1.62 -5.57
N THR A 289 -21.67 -0.62 -5.20
CA THR A 289 -22.19 0.63 -4.60
C THR A 289 -21.79 1.91 -5.31
N ASP A 290 -20.75 1.89 -6.17
CA ASP A 290 -20.34 3.08 -6.92
C ASP A 290 -21.40 3.47 -7.96
N SER A 291 -21.90 4.69 -7.89
CA SER A 291 -23.00 5.20 -8.72
C SER A 291 -22.73 5.11 -10.23
N ARG A 292 -21.48 5.08 -10.66
CA ARG A 292 -21.10 4.91 -12.07
C ARG A 292 -21.50 3.55 -12.60
N PHE A 293 -21.51 2.53 -11.74
CA PHE A 293 -21.78 1.12 -12.06
C PHE A 293 -23.12 0.62 -11.54
N ILE A 294 -24.04 1.55 -11.23
CA ILE A 294 -25.44 1.27 -10.89
C ILE A 294 -26.32 1.79 -12.03
N LYS A 295 -27.05 0.90 -12.73
CA LYS A 295 -28.03 1.23 -13.76
C LYS A 295 -29.40 0.71 -13.36
N ASN A 296 -30.39 1.57 -13.39
CA ASN A 296 -31.76 1.21 -13.01
C ASN A 296 -31.85 0.40 -11.69
N GLY A 297 -31.00 0.77 -10.71
CA GLY A 297 -30.91 0.11 -9.42
C GLY A 297 -30.19 -1.26 -9.43
N LYS A 298 -29.51 -1.64 -10.52
CA LYS A 298 -28.74 -2.88 -10.67
C LYS A 298 -27.25 -2.57 -10.80
N SER A 299 -26.44 -3.22 -9.97
CA SER A 299 -24.97 -3.14 -10.01
C SER A 299 -24.38 -4.11 -11.04
N VAL A 300 -23.09 -3.98 -11.33
CA VAL A 300 -22.40 -4.99 -12.14
C VAL A 300 -22.30 -6.34 -11.41
N VAL A 301 -22.29 -6.35 -10.09
CA VAL A 301 -22.36 -7.59 -9.29
C VAL A 301 -23.71 -8.25 -9.46
N ASP A 302 -24.82 -7.48 -9.40
CA ASP A 302 -26.17 -8.00 -9.77
C ASP A 302 -26.17 -8.58 -11.20
N GLY A 303 -25.51 -7.88 -12.15
CA GLY A 303 -25.35 -8.31 -13.54
C GLY A 303 -24.65 -9.66 -13.64
N LEU A 304 -23.51 -9.83 -12.96
CA LEU A 304 -22.78 -11.11 -12.94
C LEU A 304 -23.61 -12.22 -12.30
N LEU A 305 -24.24 -11.97 -11.13
CA LEU A 305 -25.06 -12.95 -10.42
C LEU A 305 -26.29 -13.40 -11.22
N SER A 306 -26.78 -12.61 -12.19
CA SER A 306 -27.87 -13.02 -13.09
C SER A 306 -27.50 -14.19 -14.01
N HIS A 307 -26.19 -14.44 -14.19
CA HIS A 307 -25.66 -15.58 -14.96
C HIS A 307 -25.46 -16.84 -14.12
N TYR A 308 -25.66 -16.79 -12.79
CA TYR A 308 -25.46 -17.94 -11.91
C TYR A 308 -26.57 -18.98 -12.05
N VAL A 309 -26.19 -20.24 -12.17
CA VAL A 309 -27.07 -21.40 -12.19
C VAL A 309 -26.94 -22.15 -10.86
N GLN A 310 -27.92 -21.95 -10.00
CA GLN A 310 -27.87 -22.45 -8.62
C GLN A 310 -27.77 -23.98 -8.54
N GLU A 311 -28.46 -24.69 -9.43
CA GLU A 311 -28.51 -26.17 -9.46
C GLU A 311 -27.12 -26.76 -9.71
N ASP A 312 -26.31 -26.08 -10.52
CA ASP A 312 -24.98 -26.57 -10.94
C ASP A 312 -23.85 -25.90 -10.12
N ALA A 313 -24.15 -24.86 -9.35
CA ALA A 313 -23.18 -23.95 -8.72
C ALA A 313 -22.15 -23.39 -9.73
N MET A 314 -22.60 -23.11 -10.96
CA MET A 314 -21.80 -22.66 -12.10
C MET A 314 -22.41 -21.42 -12.75
N PHE A 315 -21.65 -20.80 -13.65
CA PHE A 315 -22.13 -19.67 -14.44
C PHE A 315 -22.36 -20.05 -15.90
N GLN A 316 -23.31 -19.38 -16.51
CA GLN A 316 -23.59 -19.49 -17.97
C GLN A 316 -22.96 -18.29 -18.68
N HIS A 317 -22.45 -18.50 -19.89
CA HIS A 317 -21.93 -17.44 -20.75
C HIS A 317 -22.99 -16.37 -21.01
N VAL A 318 -24.13 -16.80 -21.55
CA VAL A 318 -25.32 -15.99 -21.80
C VAL A 318 -26.50 -16.58 -21.02
N VAL A 319 -27.32 -15.74 -20.43
CA VAL A 319 -28.49 -16.17 -19.64
C VAL A 319 -29.39 -17.07 -20.49
N GLY A 320 -29.70 -18.28 -19.99
CA GLY A 320 -30.44 -19.32 -20.68
C GLY A 320 -29.58 -20.22 -21.58
N GLY A 321 -28.28 -20.04 -21.66
CA GLY A 321 -27.36 -20.85 -22.48
C GLY A 321 -26.84 -22.12 -21.80
N GLY A 322 -27.17 -22.34 -20.51
CA GLY A 322 -26.68 -23.47 -19.72
C GLY A 322 -25.26 -23.20 -19.15
N SER A 323 -24.87 -24.00 -18.15
CA SER A 323 -23.59 -23.87 -17.44
C SER A 323 -22.39 -23.96 -18.37
N ASN A 324 -21.41 -23.09 -18.19
CA ASN A 324 -20.24 -22.97 -19.06
C ASN A 324 -18.95 -22.87 -18.19
N ALA A 325 -17.99 -23.76 -18.46
CA ALA A 325 -16.78 -23.84 -17.67
C ALA A 325 -15.94 -22.56 -17.73
N MET A 326 -15.79 -21.92 -18.89
CA MET A 326 -15.02 -20.67 -19.04
C MET A 326 -15.71 -19.51 -18.33
N ALA A 327 -17.04 -19.38 -18.48
CA ALA A 327 -17.81 -18.36 -17.76
C ALA A 327 -17.73 -18.58 -16.24
N THR A 328 -17.74 -19.84 -15.79
CA THR A 328 -17.60 -20.18 -14.36
C THR A 328 -16.22 -19.83 -13.81
N ASP A 329 -15.14 -20.18 -14.50
CA ASP A 329 -13.78 -19.82 -14.09
C ASP A 329 -13.65 -18.28 -13.96
N GLN A 330 -14.14 -17.52 -14.96
CA GLN A 330 -14.02 -16.06 -14.97
C GLN A 330 -14.92 -15.38 -13.93
N ALA A 331 -16.14 -15.85 -13.76
CA ALA A 331 -17.03 -15.36 -12.73
C ALA A 331 -16.48 -15.68 -11.33
N CYS A 332 -15.89 -16.85 -11.13
CA CYS A 332 -15.30 -17.24 -9.86
C CYS A 332 -14.15 -16.31 -9.45
N TYR A 333 -13.15 -16.08 -10.33
CA TYR A 333 -12.07 -15.15 -9.96
C TYR A 333 -12.53 -13.69 -9.80
N ALA A 334 -13.61 -13.28 -10.49
CA ALA A 334 -14.21 -11.97 -10.30
C ALA A 334 -14.90 -11.85 -8.92
N LEU A 335 -15.62 -12.88 -8.48
CA LEU A 335 -16.18 -12.93 -7.14
C LEU A 335 -15.08 -13.00 -6.08
N VAL A 336 -13.98 -13.72 -6.32
CA VAL A 336 -12.77 -13.69 -5.47
C VAL A 336 -12.21 -12.28 -5.39
N ALA A 337 -12.09 -11.56 -6.52
CA ALA A 337 -11.61 -10.18 -6.54
C ALA A 337 -12.50 -9.27 -5.68
N TYR A 338 -13.81 -9.44 -5.76
CA TYR A 338 -14.77 -8.67 -4.98
C TYR A 338 -14.73 -9.05 -3.49
N ASP A 339 -14.68 -10.35 -3.15
CA ASP A 339 -14.53 -10.80 -1.76
C ASP A 339 -13.25 -10.24 -1.12
N ARG A 340 -12.14 -10.29 -1.85
CA ARG A 340 -10.86 -9.70 -1.40
C ARG A 340 -10.97 -8.21 -1.15
N PHE A 341 -11.63 -7.49 -2.04
CA PHE A 341 -11.84 -6.04 -1.94
C PHE A 341 -12.66 -5.67 -0.68
N ILE A 342 -13.82 -6.30 -0.46
CA ILE A 342 -14.66 -5.99 0.70
C ILE A 342 -14.02 -6.40 2.05
N ASN A 343 -13.07 -7.35 2.02
CA ASN A 343 -12.30 -7.81 3.18
C ASN A 343 -10.94 -7.09 3.33
N GLY A 344 -10.68 -6.03 2.54
CA GLY A 344 -9.45 -5.25 2.64
C GLY A 344 -8.17 -6.00 2.30
N LYS A 345 -8.25 -7.10 1.54
CA LYS A 345 -7.10 -7.89 1.08
C LYS A 345 -6.50 -7.28 -0.21
N PRO A 346 -5.23 -7.54 -0.51
CA PRO A 346 -4.62 -7.17 -1.79
C PRO A 346 -5.46 -7.62 -2.99
N ALA A 347 -5.44 -6.87 -4.10
CA ALA A 347 -6.22 -7.16 -5.31
C ALA A 347 -5.90 -8.55 -5.89
N LEU A 348 -6.75 -9.03 -6.81
CA LEU A 348 -6.65 -10.40 -7.38
C LEU A 348 -5.25 -10.73 -7.90
N TYR A 349 -4.60 -9.79 -8.58
CA TYR A 349 -3.27 -9.94 -9.20
C TYR A 349 -2.15 -9.23 -8.42
N ASP A 350 -2.40 -8.77 -7.22
CA ASP A 350 -1.40 -8.26 -6.28
C ASP A 350 -1.05 -9.39 -5.29
N TYR A 351 0.14 -9.95 -5.44
CA TYR A 351 0.59 -11.10 -4.64
C TYR A 351 1.49 -10.71 -3.47
N SER A 352 1.40 -9.47 -2.99
CA SER A 352 2.10 -9.01 -1.79
C SER A 352 1.74 -9.80 -0.51
N ASP A 353 0.60 -10.50 -0.52
CA ASP A 353 0.15 -11.39 0.55
C ASP A 353 0.47 -12.89 0.29
N VAL A 354 1.22 -13.20 -0.75
CA VAL A 354 1.62 -14.57 -1.07
C VAL A 354 3.07 -14.82 -0.64
N THR A 355 3.28 -15.85 0.15
CA THR A 355 4.64 -16.31 0.46
C THR A 355 5.12 -17.20 -0.68
N PHE A 356 6.18 -16.79 -1.34
CA PHE A 356 6.80 -17.57 -2.41
C PHE A 356 7.70 -18.67 -1.84
N ASP A 357 7.72 -19.80 -2.51
CA ASP A 357 8.70 -20.83 -2.21
C ASP A 357 10.08 -20.31 -2.61
N THR A 358 11.03 -20.43 -1.72
CA THR A 358 12.43 -20.24 -2.12
C THR A 358 12.78 -21.35 -3.12
N PRO A 359 13.38 -21.05 -4.30
CA PRO A 359 13.88 -22.09 -5.18
C PRO A 359 14.75 -23.06 -4.36
N GLU A 360 14.56 -24.38 -4.53
CA GLU A 360 15.58 -25.35 -4.12
C GLU A 360 16.81 -25.08 -5.00
N SER A 361 17.58 -24.09 -4.62
CA SER A 361 18.89 -23.85 -5.20
C SER A 361 19.82 -24.95 -4.70
N ASP A 362 20.57 -25.56 -5.60
CA ASP A 362 21.69 -26.40 -5.19
C ASP A 362 22.75 -25.57 -4.43
N GLU A 363 22.65 -24.26 -4.49
CA GLU A 363 23.50 -23.33 -3.75
C GLU A 363 23.02 -23.13 -2.32
N MET A 364 23.94 -22.98 -1.41
CA MET A 364 23.70 -22.49 -0.07
C MET A 364 23.47 -20.99 -0.12
N ILE A 365 22.29 -20.51 0.29
CA ILE A 365 21.89 -19.11 0.18
C ILE A 365 21.65 -18.55 1.59
N ALA A 366 22.27 -17.42 1.90
CA ALA A 366 22.02 -16.66 3.12
C ALA A 366 20.99 -15.55 2.87
N THR A 367 20.19 -15.25 3.88
CA THR A 367 19.26 -14.11 3.92
C THR A 367 19.48 -13.32 5.20
N LEU A 368 19.15 -12.01 5.16
CA LEU A 368 19.13 -11.12 6.31
C LEU A 368 17.73 -10.55 6.48
N GLY A 369 17.15 -10.68 7.67
CA GLY A 369 15.89 -10.07 8.04
C GLY A 369 16.11 -8.98 9.09
N LEU A 370 15.61 -7.77 8.83
CA LEU A 370 15.64 -6.62 9.73
C LEU A 370 14.20 -6.12 10.01
N PRO A 371 13.97 -5.34 11.09
CA PRO A 371 12.70 -4.66 11.27
C PRO A 371 12.49 -3.59 10.17
N GLU A 372 11.26 -3.37 9.74
CA GLU A 372 10.95 -2.39 8.70
C GLU A 372 11.26 -0.96 9.15
N GLU A 373 11.04 -0.64 10.44
CA GLU A 373 11.18 0.69 11.01
C GLU A 373 11.78 0.65 12.42
N ILE A 374 12.56 1.66 12.76
CA ILE A 374 13.10 1.90 14.11
C ILE A 374 13.07 3.40 14.44
N ASN A 375 13.13 3.74 15.72
CA ASN A 375 13.36 5.12 16.16
C ASN A 375 14.86 5.46 16.20
N GLY A 376 15.19 6.73 16.01
CA GLY A 376 16.57 7.20 16.19
C GLY A 376 17.06 6.90 17.60
N GLY A 377 18.27 6.33 17.74
CA GLY A 377 18.84 5.91 19.02
C GLY A 377 18.42 4.53 19.52
N GLU A 378 17.47 3.88 18.84
CA GLU A 378 16.94 2.58 19.22
C GLU A 378 17.92 1.43 18.93
N ARG A 379 17.76 0.34 19.70
CA ARG A 379 18.43 -0.95 19.46
C ARG A 379 17.51 -1.85 18.66
N PHE A 380 18.04 -2.50 17.67
CA PHE A 380 17.32 -3.47 16.83
C PHE A 380 18.19 -4.70 16.55
N SER A 381 17.61 -5.74 16.00
CA SER A 381 18.32 -6.97 15.69
C SER A 381 18.13 -7.36 14.23
N GLY A 382 19.20 -7.90 13.62
CA GLY A 382 19.15 -8.56 12.33
C GLY A 382 19.34 -10.06 12.51
N VAL A 383 18.54 -10.86 11.79
CA VAL A 383 18.61 -12.32 11.80
C VAL A 383 19.19 -12.81 10.49
N ILE A 384 20.25 -13.62 10.54
CA ILE A 384 20.85 -14.28 9.38
C ILE A 384 20.36 -15.71 9.34
N SER A 385 19.73 -16.09 8.22
CA SER A 385 19.22 -17.43 7.98
C SER A 385 19.85 -18.02 6.74
N ILE A 386 19.82 -19.37 6.64
CA ILE A 386 20.33 -20.14 5.50
C ILE A 386 19.26 -21.10 5.00
N ASN A 387 19.19 -21.27 3.67
CA ASN A 387 18.15 -22.08 3.02
C ASN A 387 18.35 -23.58 3.13
N LYS A 388 19.59 -24.05 3.32
CA LYS A 388 19.93 -25.47 3.46
C LYS A 388 21.27 -25.66 4.17
N TRP A 389 21.50 -26.86 4.71
CA TRP A 389 22.74 -27.27 5.35
C TRP A 389 22.98 -28.74 5.09
N ASP A 390 24.13 -29.06 4.52
CA ASP A 390 24.55 -30.43 4.35
C ASP A 390 25.26 -30.92 5.64
N SER A 391 24.54 -31.67 6.47
CA SER A 391 25.06 -32.19 7.75
C SER A 391 26.16 -33.23 7.57
N ASP A 392 26.25 -33.88 6.40
CA ASP A 392 27.23 -34.91 6.09
C ASP A 392 28.56 -34.32 5.59
N ALA A 393 28.56 -33.07 5.19
CA ALA A 393 29.73 -32.37 4.62
C ALA A 393 30.87 -32.10 5.64
N GLY A 394 30.58 -32.14 6.93
CA GLY A 394 31.57 -31.95 7.98
C GLY A 394 32.18 -30.54 7.99
N TYR A 395 31.41 -29.51 8.21
CA TYR A 395 31.88 -28.13 8.28
C TYR A 395 32.61 -27.83 9.60
N LYS A 396 33.65 -26.95 9.53
CA LYS A 396 34.46 -26.54 10.71
C LYS A 396 34.41 -25.06 11.01
N LEU A 397 34.03 -24.24 10.04
CA LEU A 397 34.10 -22.79 10.18
C LEU A 397 33.06 -22.12 9.28
N ILE A 398 32.42 -21.06 9.78
CA ILE A 398 31.63 -20.11 9.02
C ILE A 398 32.27 -18.73 9.16
N ASP A 399 32.56 -18.04 8.06
CA ASP A 399 33.15 -16.69 8.01
C ASP A 399 32.30 -15.81 7.12
N PHE A 400 32.00 -14.57 7.58
CA PHE A 400 31.29 -13.59 6.79
C PHE A 400 31.56 -12.16 7.25
N ILE A 401 31.24 -11.20 6.38
CA ILE A 401 31.33 -9.77 6.64
C ILE A 401 29.94 -9.16 6.63
N VAL A 402 29.62 -8.35 7.64
CA VAL A 402 28.45 -7.48 7.66
C VAL A 402 28.88 -6.06 7.33
N ASN A 403 28.28 -5.48 6.31
CA ASN A 403 28.45 -4.07 5.97
C ASN A 403 27.45 -3.25 6.79
N VAL A 404 27.96 -2.45 7.72
CA VAL A 404 27.17 -1.66 8.66
C VAL A 404 27.25 -0.19 8.26
N PRO A 405 26.12 0.51 8.06
CA PRO A 405 26.11 1.91 7.64
C PRO A 405 26.66 2.84 8.73
N GLU A 406 27.07 4.05 8.32
CA GLU A 406 27.52 5.10 9.25
C GLU A 406 26.42 5.45 10.26
N GLY A 407 26.80 5.69 11.52
CA GLY A 407 25.85 5.97 12.61
C GLY A 407 25.23 4.76 13.26
N VAL A 408 25.57 3.55 12.82
CA VAL A 408 25.13 2.29 13.44
C VAL A 408 26.31 1.57 14.07
N SER A 409 26.17 1.16 15.32
CA SER A 409 27.15 0.33 16.03
C SER A 409 26.59 -1.07 16.25
N VAL A 410 27.47 -2.08 16.23
CA VAL A 410 27.14 -3.45 16.61
C VAL A 410 27.26 -3.61 18.12
N THR A 411 26.24 -4.17 18.75
CA THR A 411 26.18 -4.36 20.20
C THR A 411 26.53 -5.77 20.63
N ASN A 412 26.15 -6.77 19.83
CA ASN A 412 26.45 -8.18 20.06
C ASN A 412 26.26 -9.00 18.78
N VAL A 413 26.86 -10.18 18.73
CA VAL A 413 26.61 -11.23 17.75
C VAL A 413 26.45 -12.54 18.52
N THR A 414 25.37 -13.25 18.28
CA THR A 414 25.08 -14.54 18.92
C THR A 414 24.74 -15.59 17.88
N ALA A 415 25.24 -16.79 18.09
CA ALA A 415 24.80 -17.95 17.31
C ALA A 415 23.43 -18.44 17.80
N SER A 416 22.60 -18.88 16.88
CA SER A 416 21.31 -19.50 17.14
C SER A 416 21.46 -20.85 17.87
N ASN A 417 20.41 -21.26 18.59
CA ASN A 417 20.36 -22.60 19.22
C ASN A 417 20.35 -23.75 18.19
N ARG A 418 20.04 -23.46 16.94
CA ARG A 418 20.07 -24.42 15.84
C ARG A 418 21.50 -24.74 15.37
N LEU A 419 22.41 -23.75 15.48
CA LEU A 419 23.81 -23.91 15.10
C LEU A 419 24.61 -24.40 16.30
N ALA A 420 25.17 -25.61 16.21
CA ALA A 420 25.89 -26.24 17.28
C ALA A 420 27.34 -26.60 16.88
N GLY A 421 28.19 -26.80 17.88
CA GLY A 421 29.58 -27.26 17.72
C GLY A 421 30.61 -26.13 17.66
N GLY A 422 30.26 -24.88 17.88
CA GLY A 422 31.25 -23.82 17.80
C GLY A 422 31.01 -22.61 18.71
N GLU A 423 31.92 -21.64 18.62
CA GLU A 423 31.89 -20.36 19.30
C GLU A 423 31.94 -19.21 18.29
N VAL A 424 31.21 -18.11 18.57
CA VAL A 424 31.22 -16.91 17.73
C VAL A 424 32.31 -15.93 18.18
N VAL A 425 33.15 -15.51 17.26
CA VAL A 425 34.11 -14.41 17.44
C VAL A 425 33.84 -13.34 16.39
N TRP A 426 33.80 -12.09 16.81
CA TRP A 426 33.57 -10.97 15.91
C TRP A 426 34.39 -9.74 16.24
N ASN A 427 34.66 -8.94 15.20
CA ASN A 427 35.37 -7.68 15.35
C ASN A 427 34.85 -6.68 14.32
N GLN A 428 34.45 -5.49 14.81
CA GLN A 428 34.08 -4.38 13.95
C GLN A 428 35.32 -3.52 13.65
N GLU A 429 35.66 -3.42 12.36
CA GLU A 429 36.75 -2.55 11.92
C GLU A 429 36.41 -1.08 12.12
N LYS A 430 37.27 -0.38 12.86
CA LYS A 430 37.06 1.02 13.18
C LYS A 430 37.16 1.89 11.91
N GLY A 431 36.07 2.56 11.55
CA GLY A 431 36.02 3.54 10.45
C GLY A 431 35.75 2.95 9.07
N THR A 432 35.55 1.64 8.92
CA THR A 432 35.24 1.01 7.62
C THR A 432 33.80 0.58 7.47
N GLY A 433 33.01 0.58 8.56
CA GLY A 433 31.63 0.05 8.56
C GLY A 433 31.58 -1.48 8.36
N LYS A 434 32.68 -2.20 8.49
CA LYS A 434 32.74 -3.64 8.32
C LYS A 434 32.82 -4.38 9.65
N LEU A 435 31.95 -5.36 9.83
CA LEU A 435 31.99 -6.31 10.93
C LEU A 435 32.38 -7.68 10.35
N ARG A 436 33.50 -8.24 10.77
CA ARG A 436 33.84 -9.62 10.46
C ARG A 436 33.35 -10.54 11.56
N VAL A 437 32.66 -11.60 11.19
CA VAL A 437 32.15 -12.65 12.07
C VAL A 437 32.74 -13.99 11.66
N VAL A 438 33.24 -14.73 12.64
CA VAL A 438 33.74 -16.09 12.46
C VAL A 438 33.10 -16.97 13.51
N TYR A 439 32.57 -18.12 13.08
CA TYR A 439 32.04 -19.14 13.97
C TYR A 439 32.84 -20.45 13.73
N PHE A 440 33.41 -21.01 14.75
CA PHE A 440 34.28 -22.18 14.65
C PHE A 440 34.37 -22.94 15.99
N ASP A 441 34.74 -24.22 15.93
CA ASP A 441 35.08 -24.98 17.14
C ASP A 441 36.49 -24.62 17.62
N ALA A 442 36.60 -23.97 18.79
CA ALA A 442 37.88 -23.59 19.39
C ALA A 442 38.79 -24.79 19.73
N ASN A 443 38.24 -25.97 19.91
CA ASN A 443 39.00 -27.20 20.20
C ASN A 443 39.37 -27.98 18.94
N ASN A 444 38.95 -27.52 17.77
CA ASN A 444 39.25 -28.11 16.44
C ASN A 444 38.85 -29.57 16.25
N ASN A 445 37.92 -30.08 17.05
CA ASN A 445 37.53 -31.49 17.09
C ASN A 445 36.06 -31.75 16.75
N SER A 446 35.23 -30.71 16.67
CA SER A 446 33.79 -30.81 16.45
C SER A 446 33.39 -30.30 15.08
N THR A 447 32.51 -31.02 14.44
CA THR A 447 31.83 -30.57 13.21
C THR A 447 30.68 -29.62 13.56
N LEU A 448 30.57 -28.51 12.85
CA LEU A 448 29.43 -27.62 12.98
C LEU A 448 28.18 -28.28 12.39
N THR A 449 27.08 -28.23 13.12
CA THR A 449 25.81 -28.82 12.69
C THR A 449 24.68 -27.82 12.81
N VAL A 450 23.69 -27.92 11.94
CA VAL A 450 22.41 -27.22 12.05
C VAL A 450 21.35 -28.24 12.44
N THR A 451 20.73 -28.04 13.59
CA THR A 451 19.72 -28.97 14.13
C THR A 451 18.34 -28.66 13.57
N GLY A 452 17.54 -29.72 13.30
CA GLY A 452 16.20 -29.65 12.75
C GLY A 452 16.19 -29.73 11.23
N GLU A 453 15.07 -30.18 10.67
CA GLU A 453 14.85 -30.40 9.23
C GLU A 453 14.18 -29.21 8.52
N GLU A 454 13.69 -28.23 9.27
CA GLU A 454 13.01 -27.05 8.70
C GLU A 454 14.01 -25.98 8.26
N PHE A 455 13.91 -25.55 7.02
CA PHE A 455 14.63 -24.43 6.45
C PHE A 455 13.65 -23.36 5.94
N PRO A 456 14.04 -22.06 5.92
CA PRO A 456 15.36 -21.51 6.29
C PRO A 456 15.68 -21.63 7.78
N ALA A 457 16.93 -21.94 8.11
CA ALA A 457 17.42 -22.04 9.47
C ALA A 457 18.09 -20.75 9.92
N GLU A 458 17.67 -20.17 11.04
CA GLU A 458 18.36 -19.06 11.66
C GLU A 458 19.74 -19.52 12.20
N LEU A 459 20.80 -18.84 11.77
CA LEU A 459 22.17 -19.14 12.22
C LEU A 459 22.70 -18.11 13.21
N PHE A 460 22.47 -16.82 12.95
CA PHE A 460 23.01 -15.75 13.79
C PHE A 460 21.99 -14.64 14.03
N THR A 461 22.07 -14.03 15.21
CA THR A 461 21.41 -12.76 15.53
C THR A 461 22.48 -11.72 15.80
N ILE A 462 22.38 -10.56 15.11
CA ILE A 462 23.26 -9.42 15.28
C ILE A 462 22.47 -8.28 15.90
N GLY A 463 22.92 -7.80 17.06
CA GLY A 463 22.35 -6.63 17.70
C GLY A 463 22.99 -5.35 17.19
N PHE A 464 22.18 -4.37 16.83
CA PHE A 464 22.59 -3.06 16.35
C PHE A 464 22.06 -1.94 17.26
N LYS A 465 22.69 -0.77 17.16
CA LYS A 465 22.21 0.48 17.77
C LYS A 465 22.42 1.64 16.79
N ALA A 466 21.34 2.35 16.48
CA ALA A 466 21.38 3.55 15.65
C ALA A 466 21.75 4.80 16.50
N GLU A 467 23.04 5.13 16.63
CA GLU A 467 23.49 6.13 17.61
C GLU A 467 23.34 7.58 17.15
N ASN A 468 23.63 7.88 15.89
CA ASN A 468 23.63 9.24 15.33
C ASN A 468 22.95 9.29 13.97
N VAL A 469 21.75 8.74 13.89
CA VAL A 469 21.00 8.62 12.63
C VAL A 469 19.78 9.52 12.69
N SER A 470 19.65 10.38 11.69
CA SER A 470 18.50 11.29 11.60
C SER A 470 17.25 10.56 11.13
N ALA A 471 16.09 11.00 11.59
CA ALA A 471 14.82 10.57 11.07
C ALA A 471 14.71 10.79 9.55
N GLY A 472 14.06 9.86 8.85
CA GLY A 472 13.99 9.84 7.38
C GLY A 472 15.19 9.18 6.71
N SER A 473 16.22 8.75 7.47
CA SER A 473 17.34 7.98 6.95
C SER A 473 16.92 6.53 6.66
N LYS A 474 17.60 5.94 5.67
CA LYS A 474 17.53 4.50 5.39
C LYS A 474 18.86 3.86 5.78
N LEU A 475 18.79 2.76 6.52
CA LEU A 475 19.96 2.02 6.96
C LEU A 475 20.05 0.72 6.17
N ASP A 476 20.88 0.71 5.15
CA ASP A 476 21.13 -0.46 4.31
C ASP A 476 22.20 -1.33 4.99
N ILE A 477 21.83 -2.55 5.40
CA ILE A 477 22.73 -3.53 5.99
C ILE A 477 22.80 -4.72 5.05
N ALA A 478 24.01 -5.23 4.80
CA ALA A 478 24.21 -6.37 3.90
C ALA A 478 25.27 -7.32 4.43
N ILE A 479 25.07 -8.61 4.18
CA ILE A 479 26.06 -9.65 4.40
C ILE A 479 26.85 -9.84 3.10
N SER A 480 28.14 -10.06 3.20
CA SER A 480 29.01 -10.35 2.05
C SER A 480 30.10 -11.36 2.40
N GLY A 481 30.56 -12.08 1.38
CA GLY A 481 31.67 -13.00 1.50
C GLY A 481 31.46 -14.14 2.50
N MET A 482 30.21 -14.60 2.66
CA MET A 482 29.92 -15.72 3.53
C MET A 482 30.46 -17.01 2.92
N SER A 483 31.16 -17.77 3.73
CA SER A 483 31.75 -19.07 3.33
C SER A 483 31.74 -20.05 4.48
N VAL A 484 31.67 -21.32 4.13
CA VAL A 484 31.69 -22.44 5.07
C VAL A 484 32.86 -23.37 4.71
N LYS A 485 33.76 -23.63 5.65
CA LYS A 485 34.93 -24.45 5.42
C LYS A 485 34.65 -25.92 5.76
N LEU A 486 35.02 -26.82 4.85
CA LEU A 486 34.90 -28.26 5.01
C LEU A 486 36.00 -28.85 5.92
N THR A 487 35.74 -30.04 6.49
CA THR A 487 36.63 -30.76 7.38
C THR A 487 37.75 -31.53 6.68
N SER A 488 37.87 -31.49 5.34
CA SER A 488 38.89 -32.25 4.62
C SER A 488 40.30 -31.90 5.08
N ASP A 489 41.16 -32.94 5.24
CA ASP A 489 42.54 -32.85 5.74
C ASP A 489 43.53 -32.16 4.77
N SER A 490 43.05 -31.61 3.65
CA SER A 490 43.88 -30.91 2.69
C SER A 490 44.01 -29.41 3.05
N GLU A 491 45.25 -28.93 3.04
CA GLU A 491 45.58 -27.50 3.19
C GLU A 491 45.16 -26.65 1.97
N ASP A 492 44.39 -27.23 1.03
CA ASP A 492 43.95 -26.57 -0.18
C ASP A 492 42.79 -25.59 0.09
N GLU A 493 42.95 -24.37 -0.38
CA GLU A 493 41.93 -23.27 -0.36
C GLU A 493 40.63 -23.69 -1.07
N GLU A 494 40.62 -24.75 -1.87
CA GLU A 494 39.44 -25.29 -2.60
C GLU A 494 38.42 -26.01 -1.70
N ALA A 495 38.67 -26.14 -0.42
CA ALA A 495 37.76 -26.78 0.54
C ALA A 495 36.71 -25.84 1.16
N MET A 496 36.47 -24.66 0.58
CA MET A 496 35.46 -23.72 1.06
C MET A 496 34.21 -23.71 0.15
N VAL A 497 33.05 -23.88 0.75
CA VAL A 497 31.77 -23.64 0.07
C VAL A 497 31.40 -22.17 0.20
N VAL A 498 31.31 -21.50 -0.92
CA VAL A 498 30.85 -20.10 -0.96
C VAL A 498 29.33 -20.07 -0.83
N VAL A 499 28.84 -19.31 0.14
CA VAL A 499 27.39 -19.11 0.34
C VAL A 499 26.97 -17.90 -0.49
N ASN A 500 25.91 -18.06 -1.27
CA ASN A 500 25.33 -16.96 -2.03
C ASN A 500 24.71 -15.95 -1.07
N THR A 501 25.16 -14.68 -1.14
CA THR A 501 24.72 -13.57 -0.28
C THR A 501 24.01 -12.47 -1.05
N ASP A 502 23.61 -12.68 -2.31
CA ASP A 502 22.98 -11.66 -3.14
C ASP A 502 21.68 -11.13 -2.53
N ASN A 503 20.96 -11.98 -1.80
CA ASN A 503 19.72 -11.67 -1.08
C ASN A 503 19.94 -11.38 0.42
N ALA A 504 21.18 -11.42 0.91
CA ALA A 504 21.50 -11.16 2.31
C ALA A 504 21.70 -9.66 2.58
N LYS A 505 20.72 -8.86 2.20
CA LYS A 505 20.66 -7.40 2.40
C LYS A 505 19.24 -6.96 2.73
N ASP A 506 19.13 -5.99 3.61
CA ASP A 506 17.83 -5.43 3.99
C ASP A 506 17.98 -3.96 4.41
N THR A 507 16.88 -3.21 4.47
CA THR A 507 16.85 -1.78 4.73
C THR A 507 15.92 -1.48 5.89
N VAL A 508 16.42 -0.77 6.91
CA VAL A 508 15.62 -0.26 8.03
C VAL A 508 15.33 1.22 7.82
N ASN A 509 14.07 1.63 7.89
CA ASN A 509 13.69 3.03 7.88
C ASN A 509 13.79 3.62 9.28
N VAL A 510 14.46 4.76 9.43
CA VAL A 510 14.52 5.49 10.71
C VAL A 510 13.37 6.48 10.75
N VAL A 511 12.43 6.24 11.64
CA VAL A 511 11.25 7.10 11.82
C VAL A 511 11.43 8.01 13.03
N VAL A 512 10.64 9.07 13.10
CA VAL A 512 10.55 9.90 14.31
C VAL A 512 9.61 9.17 15.25
N GLY A 513 10.13 8.72 16.38
CA GLY A 513 9.27 8.21 17.46
C GLY A 513 8.31 9.30 17.93
N LEU A 514 7.12 8.89 18.35
CA LEU A 514 6.19 9.81 18.99
C LEU A 514 6.84 10.37 20.26
N SER A 515 6.88 11.69 20.39
CA SER A 515 7.20 12.31 21.67
C SER A 515 6.17 13.38 22.01
N PHE A 516 5.86 13.46 23.30
CA PHE A 516 4.82 14.31 23.83
C PHE A 516 5.41 15.32 24.80
N SER A 517 5.07 16.59 24.63
CA SER A 517 5.29 17.65 25.61
C SER A 517 3.94 18.26 25.96
N ALA A 518 3.68 18.47 27.24
CA ALA A 518 2.41 18.97 27.71
C ALA A 518 2.56 20.20 28.57
N LYS A 519 1.60 21.12 28.46
CA LYS A 519 1.52 22.34 29.28
C LYS A 519 0.10 22.61 29.73
N CYS A 520 -0.09 22.87 31.02
CA CYS A 520 -1.32 23.43 31.53
C CYS A 520 -1.38 24.92 31.16
N LEU A 521 -2.42 25.34 30.46
CA LEU A 521 -2.61 26.74 30.08
C LEU A 521 -3.31 27.52 31.15
N TYR A 522 -4.38 26.96 31.71
CA TYR A 522 -5.14 27.53 32.84
C TYR A 522 -5.94 26.43 33.56
N THR A 523 -6.40 26.75 34.76
CA THR A 523 -7.37 25.95 35.53
C THR A 523 -8.57 26.85 35.84
N GLY A 524 -9.78 26.32 35.74
CA GLY A 524 -10.99 27.09 36.04
C GLY A 524 -11.14 27.42 37.53
N ASP A 525 -12.00 28.41 37.83
CA ASP A 525 -12.29 28.85 39.18
C ASP A 525 -13.81 28.90 39.53
N ASP A 526 -14.68 28.47 38.62
CA ASP A 526 -16.16 28.48 38.66
C ASP A 526 -16.80 29.87 38.75
N VAL A 527 -16.01 30.95 38.85
CA VAL A 527 -16.57 32.30 39.00
C VAL A 527 -17.14 32.79 37.68
N ASP A 528 -16.40 32.62 36.61
CA ASP A 528 -16.77 33.04 35.27
C ASP A 528 -16.70 31.84 34.29
N LEU A 529 -17.59 30.85 34.47
CA LEU A 529 -17.95 29.77 33.55
C LEU A 529 -16.94 28.61 33.39
N ILE A 530 -15.64 28.74 33.71
CA ILE A 530 -14.71 27.63 33.63
C ILE A 530 -14.75 26.86 34.96
N PRO A 531 -15.26 25.60 34.98
CA PRO A 531 -15.32 24.83 36.21
C PRO A 531 -13.96 24.65 36.87
N SER A 532 -13.87 24.83 38.19
CA SER A 532 -12.65 24.60 38.96
C SER A 532 -12.18 23.13 38.93
N THR A 533 -13.07 22.24 38.54
CA THR A 533 -12.76 20.81 38.27
C THR A 533 -12.07 20.57 36.95
N LYS A 534 -11.93 21.59 36.11
CA LYS A 534 -11.37 21.50 34.77
C LYS A 534 -10.08 22.32 34.62
N LYS A 535 -9.20 21.85 33.73
CA LYS A 535 -8.01 22.61 33.26
C LYS A 535 -7.81 22.43 31.77
N ALA A 536 -7.31 23.45 31.10
CA ALA A 536 -6.92 23.38 29.70
C ALA A 536 -5.49 22.88 29.57
N VAL A 537 -5.30 21.84 28.79
CA VAL A 537 -3.97 21.25 28.52
C VAL A 537 -3.70 21.35 27.02
N ALA A 538 -2.52 21.90 26.70
CA ALA A 538 -1.97 21.85 25.35
C ALA A 538 -0.88 20.78 25.30
N ILE A 539 -0.84 20.02 24.20
CA ILE A 539 0.12 18.95 23.95
C ILE A 539 0.77 19.20 22.58
N ALA A 540 2.09 19.26 22.55
CA ALA A 540 2.86 19.22 21.32
C ALA A 540 3.36 17.80 21.09
N VAL A 541 3.16 17.28 19.87
CA VAL A 541 3.50 15.89 19.50
C VAL A 541 4.41 15.90 18.30
N THR A 542 5.59 15.32 18.43
CA THR A 542 6.47 15.01 17.29
C THR A 542 6.23 13.60 16.80
N GLY A 543 6.53 13.31 15.54
CA GLY A 543 6.32 11.98 14.95
C GLY A 543 4.88 11.71 14.48
N ILE A 544 3.99 12.69 14.57
CA ILE A 544 2.62 12.61 14.08
C ILE A 544 2.42 13.55 12.88
N SER A 545 1.60 13.17 11.92
CA SER A 545 1.18 14.09 10.85
C SER A 545 0.25 15.16 11.40
N SER A 546 0.52 16.43 11.06
CA SER A 546 -0.30 17.57 11.50
C SER A 546 -1.76 17.37 11.12
N GLY A 547 -2.66 17.57 12.09
CA GLY A 547 -4.11 17.37 11.90
C GLY A 547 -4.58 15.93 12.03
N SER A 548 -3.73 14.95 12.34
CA SER A 548 -4.18 13.59 12.67
C SER A 548 -5.00 13.58 13.95
N LYS A 549 -5.99 12.68 14.03
CA LYS A 549 -6.81 12.54 15.23
C LYS A 549 -5.97 12.02 16.41
N LEU A 550 -6.11 12.67 17.57
CA LEU A 550 -5.41 12.31 18.81
C LEU A 550 -6.42 12.12 19.94
N THR A 551 -6.35 10.98 20.61
CA THR A 551 -7.21 10.69 21.77
C THR A 551 -6.36 10.28 22.97
N TYR A 552 -6.78 10.73 24.15
CA TYR A 552 -6.19 10.40 25.45
C TYR A 552 -7.14 9.53 26.25
N ASN A 553 -6.63 8.49 26.87
CA ASN A 553 -7.42 7.60 27.75
C ASN A 553 -6.97 7.81 29.20
N ASP A 554 -7.90 8.23 30.06
CA ASP A 554 -7.65 8.42 31.50
C ASP A 554 -7.87 7.15 32.34
N GLY A 555 -8.15 6.00 31.67
CA GLY A 555 -8.53 4.74 32.30
C GLY A 555 -10.04 4.55 32.46
N THR A 556 -10.83 5.62 32.30
CA THR A 556 -12.29 5.62 32.41
C THR A 556 -12.96 6.19 31.17
N ASN A 557 -12.39 7.29 30.65
CA ASN A 557 -12.94 8.03 29.50
C ASN A 557 -11.90 8.19 28.41
N THR A 558 -12.38 8.31 27.17
CA THR A 558 -11.55 8.71 26.03
C THR A 558 -11.84 10.16 25.71
N ILE A 559 -10.81 11.01 25.74
CA ILE A 559 -10.88 12.44 25.47
C ILE A 559 -10.22 12.72 24.12
N GLU A 560 -10.93 13.34 23.20
CA GLU A 560 -10.34 13.79 21.94
C GLU A 560 -9.62 15.13 22.16
N PHE A 561 -8.33 15.18 21.82
CA PHE A 561 -7.56 16.39 21.78
C PHE A 561 -7.75 17.07 20.40
N LYS A 562 -8.18 18.33 20.42
CA LYS A 562 -8.48 19.11 19.21
C LYS A 562 -7.20 19.71 18.64
N TYR A 563 -7.02 19.60 17.33
CA TYR A 563 -5.86 20.16 16.63
C TYR A 563 -5.92 21.69 16.59
N ASN A 564 -4.80 22.35 16.81
CA ASN A 564 -4.70 23.80 16.66
C ASN A 564 -3.67 24.16 15.60
N ALA A 565 -4.14 24.59 14.43
CA ALA A 565 -3.31 24.93 13.29
C ALA A 565 -2.45 26.18 13.52
N GLU A 566 -2.95 27.18 14.25
CA GLU A 566 -2.23 28.44 14.52
C GLU A 566 -0.98 28.21 15.38
N ILE A 567 -1.12 27.45 16.48
CA ILE A 567 0.02 27.12 17.34
C ILE A 567 0.99 26.17 16.61
N THR A 568 0.47 25.22 15.85
CA THR A 568 1.30 24.31 15.04
C THR A 568 2.14 25.08 14.02
N ALA A 569 1.54 26.04 13.31
CA ALA A 569 2.26 26.89 12.35
C ALA A 569 3.35 27.73 13.03
N LYS A 570 3.11 28.16 14.26
CA LYS A 570 4.06 28.98 15.04
C LYS A 570 5.21 28.16 15.63
N THR A 571 4.94 26.95 16.09
CA THR A 571 5.92 26.09 16.76
C THR A 571 6.65 25.15 15.81
N GLY A 572 6.06 24.84 14.65
CA GLY A 572 6.51 23.79 13.75
C GLY A 572 6.21 22.38 14.25
N VAL A 573 5.48 22.23 15.38
CA VAL A 573 5.14 20.94 15.99
C VAL A 573 3.64 20.80 16.11
N ALA A 574 3.10 19.63 15.72
CA ALA A 574 1.66 19.36 15.79
C ALA A 574 1.14 19.57 17.22
N THR A 575 0.26 20.55 17.41
CA THR A 575 -0.21 20.97 18.72
C THR A 575 -1.71 20.72 18.85
N TYR A 576 -2.08 20.13 19.98
CA TYR A 576 -3.45 19.73 20.30
C TYR A 576 -3.85 20.26 21.66
N MET A 577 -5.15 20.43 21.87
CA MET A 577 -5.69 20.96 23.13
C MET A 577 -6.95 20.23 23.55
N ALA A 578 -7.14 20.12 24.87
CA ALA A 578 -8.38 19.65 25.46
C ALA A 578 -8.63 20.31 26.83
N LEU A 579 -9.90 20.42 27.19
CA LEU A 579 -10.32 20.69 28.56
C LEU A 579 -10.50 19.36 29.28
N VAL A 580 -9.70 19.12 30.30
CA VAL A 580 -9.62 17.84 31.01
C VAL A 580 -9.87 18.02 32.50
N ASP A 581 -10.09 16.93 33.23
CA ASP A 581 -10.23 16.95 34.69
C ASP A 581 -8.97 17.54 35.34
N ALA A 582 -9.13 18.50 36.24
CA ALA A 582 -8.03 19.18 36.92
C ALA A 582 -7.17 18.24 37.77
N THR A 583 -7.71 17.10 38.19
CA THR A 583 -7.00 16.11 39.03
C THR A 583 -6.01 15.25 38.23
N ILE A 584 -6.12 15.17 36.91
CA ILE A 584 -5.19 14.39 36.08
C ILE A 584 -3.81 15.01 36.17
N ALA A 585 -2.79 14.26 36.62
CA ALA A 585 -1.44 14.75 36.73
C ALA A 585 -0.81 15.06 35.34
N MET A 586 0.02 16.13 35.29
CA MET A 586 0.61 16.58 33.99
C MET A 586 1.54 15.54 33.38
N GLU A 587 2.21 14.72 34.18
CA GLU A 587 3.06 13.62 33.73
C GLU A 587 2.31 12.57 32.91
N ASN A 588 1.01 12.43 33.08
CA ASN A 588 0.20 11.51 32.29
C ASN A 588 0.06 11.95 30.82
N PHE A 589 0.20 13.25 30.55
CA PHE A 589 0.09 13.81 29.21
C PHE A 589 1.40 13.79 28.41
N VAL A 590 2.48 13.27 28.96
CA VAL A 590 3.75 13.02 28.26
C VAL A 590 4.06 11.51 28.13
N ASN A 591 3.17 10.66 28.62
CA ASN A 591 3.30 9.22 28.48
C ASN A 591 2.54 8.74 27.23
N GLU A 592 3.29 8.30 26.22
CA GLU A 592 2.77 7.82 24.93
C GLU A 592 1.69 6.74 25.10
N SER A 593 1.84 5.81 26.06
CA SER A 593 0.91 4.71 26.27
C SER A 593 -0.53 5.14 26.63
N ASN A 594 -0.70 6.39 27.05
CA ASN A 594 -2.02 6.95 27.36
C ASN A 594 -2.74 7.54 26.14
N PHE A 595 -2.05 7.56 24.98
CA PHE A 595 -2.60 8.12 23.75
C PHE A 595 -2.84 7.07 22.68
N ALA A 596 -3.79 7.37 21.81
CA ALA A 596 -4.04 6.62 20.59
C ALA A 596 -4.21 7.62 19.42
N ILE A 597 -3.75 7.20 18.23
CA ILE A 597 -3.93 7.92 16.97
C ILE A 597 -4.89 7.10 16.12
N PRO A 598 -6.22 7.22 16.35
CA PRO A 598 -7.19 6.57 15.50
C PRO A 598 -7.15 7.20 14.11
N GLY A 599 -7.44 6.42 13.06
CA GLY A 599 -7.49 6.97 11.69
C GLY A 599 -8.43 8.17 11.57
N GLY A 600 -8.13 9.07 10.62
CA GLY A 600 -8.91 10.27 10.32
C GLY A 600 -8.29 11.58 10.82
N ASN A 601 -8.94 12.69 10.47
CA ASN A 601 -8.50 14.03 10.86
C ASN A 601 -9.07 14.44 12.23
N ALA A 602 -8.27 15.19 13.00
CA ALA A 602 -8.71 15.84 14.22
C ALA A 602 -9.72 16.95 13.91
N THR A 603 -10.60 17.21 14.86
CA THR A 603 -11.39 18.45 14.86
C THR A 603 -10.42 19.62 15.10
N GLU A 604 -10.47 20.64 14.22
CA GLU A 604 -9.66 21.83 14.37
C GLU A 604 -10.31 22.77 15.39
N LEU A 605 -9.48 23.36 16.26
CA LEU A 605 -9.89 24.35 17.24
C LEU A 605 -9.25 25.69 16.89
N ALA A 606 -10.06 26.72 16.62
CA ALA A 606 -9.63 28.08 16.36
C ALA A 606 -10.00 28.99 17.53
N PHE A 607 -9.00 29.60 18.19
CA PHE A 607 -9.26 30.56 19.24
C PHE A 607 -10.00 31.78 18.70
N GLY A 608 -11.02 32.21 19.42
CA GLY A 608 -11.82 33.37 19.05
C GLY A 608 -12.96 33.09 18.05
N ASP A 609 -12.99 31.91 17.41
CA ASP A 609 -14.13 31.42 16.63
C ASP A 609 -15.11 30.72 17.57
N THR A 610 -15.97 31.48 18.21
CA THR A 610 -16.83 31.01 19.30
C THR A 610 -18.15 30.40 18.82
N ASN A 611 -18.50 30.63 17.55
CA ASN A 611 -19.69 30.10 16.90
C ASN A 611 -19.36 28.96 15.91
N GLY A 612 -18.09 28.71 15.61
CA GLY A 612 -17.64 27.61 14.74
C GLY A 612 -17.94 27.86 13.25
N ASP A 613 -18.09 29.12 12.81
CA ASP A 613 -18.37 29.45 11.40
C ASP A 613 -17.10 29.62 10.54
N GLY A 614 -15.92 29.54 11.14
CA GLY A 614 -14.63 29.68 10.49
C GLY A 614 -14.21 31.14 10.27
N VAL A 615 -14.95 32.13 10.80
CA VAL A 615 -14.67 33.56 10.61
C VAL A 615 -14.66 34.29 11.95
N ILE A 616 -13.50 34.70 12.42
CA ILE A 616 -13.37 35.47 13.65
C ILE A 616 -13.76 36.93 13.40
N ASN A 617 -14.81 37.42 14.11
CA ASN A 617 -15.36 38.75 13.95
C ASN A 617 -16.06 39.28 15.24
N ALA A 618 -16.76 40.40 15.15
CA ALA A 618 -17.44 41.00 16.31
C ALA A 618 -18.58 40.10 16.86
N GLN A 619 -19.15 39.22 16.09
CA GLN A 619 -20.20 38.28 16.55
C GLN A 619 -19.62 37.28 17.57
N ASP A 620 -18.39 36.88 17.40
CA ASP A 620 -17.71 35.97 18.34
C ASP A 620 -17.49 36.65 19.69
N ALA A 621 -17.05 37.88 19.69
CA ALA A 621 -16.96 38.67 20.90
C ALA A 621 -18.32 38.86 21.61
N LEU A 622 -19.37 39.02 20.83
CA LEU A 622 -20.75 39.12 21.37
C LEU A 622 -21.17 37.76 21.97
N ASN A 623 -20.84 36.65 21.35
CA ASN A 623 -21.12 35.30 21.89
C ASN A 623 -20.42 35.07 23.25
N VAL A 624 -19.20 35.57 23.44
CA VAL A 624 -18.52 35.51 24.74
C VAL A 624 -19.28 36.30 25.79
N VAL A 625 -19.75 37.55 25.46
CA VAL A 625 -20.54 38.39 26.38
C VAL A 625 -21.87 37.76 26.70
N ASP A 626 -22.60 37.22 25.73
CA ASP A 626 -23.88 36.57 25.95
C ASP A 626 -23.75 35.31 26.79
N THR A 627 -22.72 34.50 26.55
CA THR A 627 -22.39 33.32 27.37
C THR A 627 -22.03 33.73 28.81
N TRP A 628 -21.19 34.76 29.00
CA TRP A 628 -20.84 35.29 30.32
C TRP A 628 -22.07 35.83 31.08
N LEU A 629 -23.00 36.47 30.35
CA LEU A 629 -24.28 36.94 30.91
C LEU A 629 -25.31 35.80 31.12
N ARG A 630 -24.89 34.52 30.89
CA ARG A 630 -25.74 33.32 30.97
C ARG A 630 -27.00 33.41 30.13
N LYS A 631 -26.87 33.95 28.92
CA LYS A 631 -27.92 33.99 27.91
C LYS A 631 -27.73 32.79 26.98
N GLY A 632 -28.54 31.78 27.16
CA GLY A 632 -28.49 30.57 26.36
C GLY A 632 -28.05 29.33 27.17
N ASP A 633 -27.60 28.30 26.45
CA ASP A 633 -27.14 27.05 27.03
C ASP A 633 -25.75 27.21 27.64
N GLU A 634 -25.38 26.33 28.58
CA GLU A 634 -24.02 26.26 29.12
C GLU A 634 -23.02 25.92 27.99
N PRO A 635 -21.84 26.59 27.95
CA PRO A 635 -20.88 26.35 26.90
C PRO A 635 -20.28 24.95 26.97
N THR A 636 -20.05 24.36 25.83
CA THR A 636 -19.34 23.08 25.72
C THR A 636 -17.83 23.26 26.03
N ASP A 637 -17.13 22.17 26.33
CA ASP A 637 -15.69 22.19 26.58
C ASP A 637 -14.90 22.83 25.39
N ASP A 638 -15.32 22.59 24.14
CA ASP A 638 -14.72 23.20 22.94
C ASP A 638 -15.00 24.71 22.89
N GLN A 639 -16.21 25.16 23.20
CA GLN A 639 -16.54 26.57 23.28
C GLN A 639 -15.78 27.29 24.40
N ILE A 640 -15.58 26.66 25.54
CA ILE A 640 -14.75 27.18 26.62
C ILE A 640 -13.32 27.42 26.12
N LEU A 641 -12.74 26.46 25.38
CA LEU A 641 -11.39 26.58 24.83
C LEU A 641 -11.30 27.71 23.77
N THR A 642 -12.29 27.87 22.91
CA THR A 642 -12.29 28.93 21.86
C THR A 642 -12.56 30.32 22.42
N MET A 643 -13.35 30.44 23.48
CA MET A 643 -13.72 31.71 24.13
C MET A 643 -12.59 32.29 24.99
N ASN A 644 -11.83 31.46 25.68
CA ASN A 644 -10.78 31.91 26.60
C ASN A 644 -9.49 32.29 25.85
N VAL A 645 -9.48 33.47 25.25
CA VAL A 645 -8.37 33.95 24.42
C VAL A 645 -7.24 34.60 25.21
N ASN A 646 -7.50 35.04 26.45
CA ASN A 646 -6.50 35.58 27.35
C ASN A 646 -5.80 34.50 28.17
N GLY A 647 -6.37 33.29 28.21
CA GLY A 647 -5.80 32.12 28.92
C GLY A 647 -5.69 32.33 30.44
N ASP A 648 -6.61 33.04 31.06
CA ASP A 648 -6.79 33.07 32.51
C ASP A 648 -7.80 31.99 32.97
N SER A 649 -8.23 32.02 34.21
CA SER A 649 -9.14 31.01 34.77
C SER A 649 -10.64 31.27 34.49
N ARG A 650 -10.96 32.24 33.63
CA ARG A 650 -12.31 32.79 33.49
C ARG A 650 -12.68 33.06 32.05
N ILE A 651 -13.97 33.03 31.77
CA ILE A 651 -14.55 33.57 30.52
C ILE A 651 -15.38 34.79 30.88
N ASN A 652 -14.96 35.97 30.43
CA ASN A 652 -15.63 37.23 30.73
C ASN A 652 -15.39 38.29 29.64
N THR A 653 -15.71 39.55 29.98
CA THR A 653 -15.58 40.65 29.03
C THR A 653 -14.14 40.94 28.57
N PHE A 654 -13.13 40.49 29.30
CA PHE A 654 -11.75 40.64 28.87
C PHE A 654 -11.42 39.73 27.68
N ASP A 655 -12.03 38.53 27.62
CA ASP A 655 -11.91 37.66 26.45
C ASP A 655 -12.62 38.25 25.24
N ALA A 656 -13.84 38.78 25.42
CA ALA A 656 -14.54 39.50 24.36
C ALA A 656 -13.73 40.69 23.84
N LEU A 657 -13.08 41.47 24.74
CA LEU A 657 -12.19 42.56 24.36
C LEU A 657 -10.97 42.01 23.58
N GLY A 658 -10.37 40.91 24.02
CA GLY A 658 -9.25 40.25 23.32
C GLY A 658 -9.59 39.82 21.91
N ILE A 659 -10.80 39.29 21.67
CA ILE A 659 -11.28 38.94 20.32
C ILE A 659 -11.42 40.23 19.45
N VAL A 660 -12.01 41.29 19.98
CA VAL A 660 -12.16 42.56 19.25
C VAL A 660 -10.79 43.17 18.93
N GLU A 661 -9.87 43.20 19.89
CA GLU A 661 -8.51 43.71 19.69
C GLU A 661 -7.73 42.92 18.64
N ALA A 662 -7.81 41.58 18.66
CA ALA A 662 -7.20 40.74 17.65
C ALA A 662 -7.82 40.99 16.26
N PHE A 663 -9.14 41.10 16.17
CA PHE A 663 -9.84 41.37 14.93
C PHE A 663 -9.46 42.73 14.33
N VAL A 664 -9.43 43.78 15.16
CA VAL A 664 -9.15 45.16 14.71
C VAL A 664 -7.67 45.38 14.47
N ASN A 665 -6.83 45.01 15.42
CA ASN A 665 -5.39 45.32 15.43
C ASN A 665 -4.50 44.22 14.86
N LYS A 666 -5.06 43.05 14.50
CA LYS A 666 -4.33 41.89 14.07
C LYS A 666 -3.30 41.39 15.10
N THR A 667 -3.63 41.54 16.38
CA THR A 667 -2.83 41.07 17.49
C THR A 667 -3.07 39.59 17.74
N GLU A 668 -2.08 38.93 18.32
CA GLU A 668 -2.16 37.50 18.66
C GLU A 668 -2.83 37.33 20.04
N TYR A 669 -3.58 36.26 20.21
CA TYR A 669 -4.16 35.91 21.50
C TYR A 669 -3.10 35.49 22.53
N ILE A 670 -3.28 35.87 23.80
CA ILE A 670 -2.35 35.54 24.90
C ILE A 670 -2.26 34.02 25.10
N VAL A 671 -3.39 33.30 24.93
CA VAL A 671 -3.41 31.83 25.07
C VAL A 671 -2.56 31.14 24.02
N VAL A 672 -2.51 31.64 22.77
CA VAL A 672 -1.64 31.14 21.70
C VAL A 672 -0.17 31.34 22.08
N THR A 673 0.19 32.51 22.60
CA THR A 673 1.53 32.78 23.07
C THR A 673 1.91 31.87 24.23
N LYS A 674 1.03 31.63 25.20
CA LYS A 674 1.25 30.68 26.29
C LYS A 674 1.46 29.25 25.80
N ALA A 675 0.60 28.79 24.87
CA ALA A 675 0.69 27.45 24.30
C ALA A 675 1.97 27.27 23.47
N ALA A 676 2.36 28.26 22.67
CA ALA A 676 3.56 28.20 21.83
C ALA A 676 4.89 28.07 22.61
N THR A 677 4.89 28.22 23.94
CA THR A 677 6.08 27.95 24.78
C THR A 677 6.22 26.47 25.17
N ILE A 678 5.39 25.56 24.59
CA ILE A 678 5.60 24.13 24.72
C ILE A 678 6.81 23.79 23.86
N THR A 679 7.86 23.28 24.48
CA THR A 679 8.99 22.67 23.76
C THR A 679 8.79 21.18 23.76
N ALA A 680 8.74 20.55 22.57
CA ALA A 680 8.92 19.12 22.49
C ALA A 680 10.28 18.79 23.11
N ASN A 681 10.37 17.85 24.04
CA ASN A 681 11.66 17.38 24.53
C ASN A 681 12.43 16.84 23.31
N GLN A 682 13.54 17.50 22.99
CA GLN A 682 14.48 17.08 21.95
C GLN A 682 15.15 15.76 22.31
#